data_a3b0acbf3d7e0a68bee777d24cae49b6
#
_entry.id   a3b0acbf3d7e0a68bee777d24cae49b6
#
_cell.length_a   1.000
_cell.length_b   1.000
_cell.length_c   1.000
_cell.angle_alpha   90.00
_cell.angle_beta   90.00
_cell.angle_gamma   90.00
#
_symmetry.space_group_name_H-M   'P 1'
#
loop_
_entity.id
_entity.type
_entity.pdbx_description
1 polymer ?
#
loop_
_entity_poly.entity_id
_entity_poly.type
_entity_poly.pdbx_seq_one_letter_code
_entity_poly.pdbx_strand_id
1 'polypeptide(L)'
;MKLYFRLAAGGIRRNSRLYVPYIMTCSLMVMMYYITDALSGDEMLSAMRGGYIMHELIVIGKVVMALFAAIFLFYTNSFLIKSRMREFGLYNILGMGKNGIARVMTWETLMVYVISMVFGLGAGILFSKLAELLAFKIVQGDAAYQFSVSGPAAAASLIVFAVIFLLICLNVLRQVFFSKPVELLRSENSGEKPPKANWFAAVLGALMLGLAYFMAVTIEEPLSAILAFMAAVILVIAATYLLFVAGSVVLCRVLQKNKGYYYKTNHFISVSQMSYRMRKNGAGLASICILSTMVLVTLSTTICLYTGEEQILRQRYPRDMVTMTYGLPEEDIPAFRESVGALAEKHGASPENVLAYSYAELSGAVIGNRLDMARGNSDDVSLDLRSVYVVPIADYNALYGTDIQLADGEAAAYFKGKGFGGDEIQLDDWGSYRITQRLGEFTITGTDSATIYDTIYLFVKDWSDLESLNDYQNRLTDEYGGMRSNIVYYYCFDLDCGEDSQLDLYYEMEYGDVEFPFHFERLKTECRARDHEEFLGLYGGLFFLGILFGGVFILAAVLIMYYKQISEGFNDRARFDILRKVGMNDREIRRAVNSQVLTVFFAPLIAAGIHMAFAFPLLTKILGLFNMRDAGFLAIVTLICFAVFAALYVAVYALTSRSYYRIVSGNNR
;
A
#
# COMPACT_ATOMS: atom_id res chain seq x y z
N MET A 1 43.81 -14.39 18.54
CA MET A 1 42.53 -14.73 17.90
C MET A 1 41.57 -15.51 18.80
N LYS A 2 41.97 -16.63 19.41
CA LYS A 2 41.10 -17.47 20.28
C LYS A 2 40.44 -16.70 21.44
N LEU A 3 41.11 -15.71 22.04
CA LEU A 3 40.57 -14.92 23.16
C LEU A 3 39.37 -14.04 22.73
N TYR A 4 39.49 -13.28 21.63
CA TYR A 4 38.42 -12.40 21.15
C TYR A 4 37.18 -13.19 20.72
N PHE A 5 37.38 -14.35 20.06
CA PHE A 5 36.31 -15.27 19.70
C PHE A 5 35.57 -15.80 20.95
N ARG A 6 36.30 -16.24 21.99
CA ARG A 6 35.69 -16.70 23.25
C ARG A 6 34.94 -15.58 23.98
N LEU A 7 35.46 -14.36 23.96
CA LEU A 7 34.78 -13.20 24.55
C LEU A 7 33.49 -12.86 23.80
N ALA A 8 33.52 -12.92 22.46
CA ALA A 8 32.35 -12.71 21.62
C ALA A 8 31.28 -13.77 21.88
N ALA A 9 31.63 -15.06 21.83
CA ALA A 9 30.70 -16.15 22.12
C ALA A 9 30.12 -16.08 23.55
N GLY A 10 30.98 -15.76 24.53
CA GLY A 10 30.58 -15.54 25.92
C GLY A 10 29.65 -14.34 26.07
N GLY A 11 29.88 -13.25 25.30
CA GLY A 11 29.04 -12.07 25.24
C GLY A 11 27.64 -12.39 24.73
N ILE A 12 27.53 -13.12 23.63
CA ILE A 12 26.25 -13.57 23.05
C ILE A 12 25.49 -14.46 24.06
N ARG A 13 26.17 -15.43 24.64
CA ARG A 13 25.53 -16.38 25.59
C ARG A 13 25.06 -15.69 26.87
N ARG A 14 25.86 -14.80 27.45
CA ARG A 14 25.49 -14.07 28.68
C ARG A 14 24.34 -13.08 28.43
N ASN A 15 24.30 -12.48 27.26
CA ASN A 15 23.26 -11.54 26.85
C ASN A 15 22.19 -12.17 25.94
N SER A 16 21.94 -13.47 26.11
CA SER A 16 21.00 -14.23 25.26
C SER A 16 19.60 -13.60 25.19
N ARG A 17 19.13 -12.95 26.25
CA ARG A 17 17.84 -12.23 26.27
C ARG A 17 17.76 -11.09 25.24
N LEU A 18 18.90 -10.54 24.80
CA LEU A 18 18.98 -9.52 23.75
C LEU A 18 19.37 -10.12 22.40
N TYR A 19 20.30 -11.10 22.39
CA TYR A 19 20.80 -11.67 21.14
C TYR A 19 19.85 -12.66 20.51
N VAL A 20 19.14 -13.49 21.28
CA VAL A 20 18.21 -14.47 20.69
C VAL A 20 17.13 -13.82 19.85
N PRO A 21 16.38 -12.80 20.34
CA PRO A 21 15.41 -12.12 19.50
C PRO A 21 16.05 -11.41 18.31
N TYR A 22 17.27 -10.86 18.44
CA TYR A 22 17.99 -10.23 17.34
C TYR A 22 18.35 -11.25 16.24
N ILE A 23 18.90 -12.40 16.62
CA ILE A 23 19.21 -13.50 15.70
C ILE A 23 17.95 -14.02 15.02
N MET A 24 16.83 -14.18 15.77
CA MET A 24 15.54 -14.56 15.20
C MET A 24 15.06 -13.54 14.17
N THR A 25 15.22 -12.25 14.45
CA THR A 25 14.89 -11.19 13.49
C THR A 25 15.72 -11.31 12.22
N CYS A 26 17.04 -11.43 12.37
CA CYS A 26 17.96 -11.56 11.24
C CYS A 26 17.62 -12.82 10.40
N SER A 27 17.39 -13.96 11.07
CA SER A 27 16.99 -15.21 10.41
C SER A 27 15.67 -15.08 9.66
N LEU A 28 14.71 -14.36 10.23
CA LEU A 28 13.43 -14.13 9.61
C LEU A 28 13.55 -13.26 8.36
N MET A 29 14.37 -12.19 8.42
CA MET A 29 14.62 -11.34 7.24
C MET A 29 15.31 -12.14 6.12
N VAL A 30 16.28 -13.00 6.47
CA VAL A 30 16.91 -13.92 5.52
C VAL A 30 15.87 -14.87 4.92
N MET A 31 15.01 -15.48 5.74
CA MET A 31 13.94 -16.37 5.30
C MET A 31 13.02 -15.69 4.30
N MET A 32 12.51 -14.50 4.64
CA MET A 32 11.56 -13.77 3.79
C MET A 32 12.20 -13.32 2.47
N TYR A 33 13.44 -12.86 2.51
CA TYR A 33 14.18 -12.51 1.29
C TYR A 33 14.40 -13.74 0.41
N TYR A 34 14.84 -14.86 0.99
CA TYR A 34 15.04 -16.11 0.25
C TYR A 34 13.74 -16.58 -0.42
N ILE A 35 12.62 -16.56 0.30
CA ILE A 35 11.30 -16.94 -0.24
C ILE A 35 10.96 -16.04 -1.44
N THR A 36 11.09 -14.73 -1.28
CA THR A 36 10.77 -13.77 -2.34
C THR A 36 11.69 -13.95 -3.56
N ASP A 37 12.98 -14.17 -3.33
CA ASP A 37 13.96 -14.36 -4.40
C ASP A 37 13.81 -15.73 -5.11
N ALA A 38 13.48 -16.78 -4.36
CA ALA A 38 13.19 -18.10 -4.93
C ALA A 38 11.96 -18.07 -5.86
N LEU A 39 10.89 -17.39 -5.43
CA LEU A 39 9.69 -17.20 -6.25
C LEU A 39 9.93 -16.29 -7.47
N SER A 40 10.83 -15.30 -7.34
CA SER A 40 11.21 -14.45 -8.46
C SER A 40 12.09 -15.17 -9.52
N GLY A 41 12.48 -16.38 -9.32
CA GLY A 41 13.19 -17.22 -10.26
C GLY A 41 12.41 -18.48 -10.65
N ASP A 42 11.12 -18.53 -10.33
CA ASP A 42 10.28 -19.69 -10.63
C ASP A 42 9.64 -19.57 -12.02
N GLU A 43 10.17 -20.34 -12.97
CA GLU A 43 9.66 -20.37 -14.35
C GLU A 43 8.24 -20.95 -14.43
N MET A 44 7.87 -21.82 -13.50
CA MET A 44 6.55 -22.43 -13.46
C MET A 44 5.47 -21.41 -13.10
N LEU A 45 5.77 -20.53 -12.13
CA LEU A 45 4.88 -19.42 -11.76
C LEU A 45 4.70 -18.44 -12.93
N SER A 46 5.79 -18.12 -13.65
CA SER A 46 5.72 -17.18 -14.78
C SER A 46 4.99 -17.75 -16.01
N ALA A 47 4.98 -19.07 -16.17
CA ALA A 47 4.32 -19.75 -17.29
C ALA A 47 2.81 -19.95 -17.07
N MET A 48 2.30 -19.71 -15.86
CA MET A 48 0.88 -19.81 -15.57
C MET A 48 0.09 -18.64 -16.15
N ARG A 49 -1.21 -18.85 -16.36
CA ARG A 49 -2.14 -17.79 -16.72
C ARG A 49 -2.10 -16.69 -15.65
N GLY A 50 -1.87 -15.42 -16.06
CA GLY A 50 -1.65 -14.29 -15.14
C GLY A 50 -0.35 -14.34 -14.32
N GLY A 51 0.41 -15.44 -14.33
CA GLY A 51 1.62 -15.63 -13.54
C GLY A 51 2.76 -14.69 -13.92
N TYR A 52 2.83 -14.25 -15.17
CA TYR A 52 3.84 -13.30 -15.63
C TYR A 52 3.77 -11.96 -14.85
N ILE A 53 2.59 -11.39 -14.72
CA ILE A 53 2.40 -10.11 -13.99
C ILE A 53 2.74 -10.29 -12.50
N MET A 54 2.29 -11.38 -11.90
CA MET A 54 2.62 -11.71 -10.52
C MET A 54 4.14 -11.87 -10.33
N HIS A 55 4.81 -12.53 -11.26
CA HIS A 55 6.27 -12.69 -11.27
C HIS A 55 6.99 -11.33 -11.26
N GLU A 56 6.62 -10.42 -12.17
CA GLU A 56 7.19 -9.06 -12.22
C GLU A 56 7.01 -8.29 -10.90
N LEU A 57 5.83 -8.39 -10.28
CA LEU A 57 5.58 -7.80 -8.97
C LEU A 57 6.49 -8.40 -7.88
N ILE A 58 6.71 -9.72 -7.89
CA ILE A 58 7.60 -10.39 -6.93
C ILE A 58 9.06 -9.94 -7.14
N VAL A 59 9.50 -9.71 -8.39
CA VAL A 59 10.83 -9.15 -8.69
C VAL A 59 11.01 -7.76 -8.09
N ILE A 60 10.01 -6.89 -8.20
CA ILE A 60 10.02 -5.58 -7.53
C ILE A 60 9.99 -5.76 -6.01
N GLY A 61 9.14 -6.65 -5.51
CA GLY A 61 8.99 -6.97 -4.09
C GLY A 61 10.30 -7.42 -3.44
N LYS A 62 11.11 -8.21 -4.14
CA LYS A 62 12.45 -8.65 -3.70
C LYS A 62 13.38 -7.47 -3.38
N VAL A 63 13.40 -6.45 -4.24
CA VAL A 63 14.24 -5.25 -4.04
C VAL A 63 13.76 -4.46 -2.82
N VAL A 64 12.45 -4.28 -2.69
CA VAL A 64 11.83 -3.61 -1.54
C VAL A 64 12.13 -4.37 -0.24
N MET A 65 12.05 -5.70 -0.27
CA MET A 65 12.37 -6.56 0.87
C MET A 65 13.83 -6.42 1.32
N ALA A 66 14.78 -6.39 0.39
CA ALA A 66 16.20 -6.18 0.69
C ALA A 66 16.44 -4.82 1.35
N LEU A 67 15.83 -3.76 0.81
CA LEU A 67 15.93 -2.40 1.35
C LEU A 67 15.34 -2.32 2.76
N PHE A 68 14.15 -2.89 2.95
CA PHE A 68 13.50 -2.95 4.26
C PHE A 68 14.35 -3.72 5.28
N ALA A 69 14.86 -4.90 4.90
CA ALA A 69 15.74 -5.71 5.74
C ALA A 69 16.98 -4.91 6.17
N ALA A 70 17.63 -4.19 5.24
CA ALA A 70 18.76 -3.34 5.55
C ALA A 70 18.40 -2.28 6.62
N ILE A 71 17.38 -1.47 6.36
CA ILE A 71 16.95 -0.40 7.27
C ILE A 71 16.59 -0.96 8.64
N PHE A 72 15.81 -2.04 8.68
CA PHE A 72 15.33 -2.63 9.91
C PHE A 72 16.44 -3.29 10.74
N LEU A 73 17.36 -4.01 10.11
CA LEU A 73 18.50 -4.61 10.80
C LEU A 73 19.48 -3.56 11.33
N PHE A 74 19.69 -2.46 10.61
CA PHE A 74 20.45 -1.31 11.11
C PHE A 74 19.81 -0.72 12.36
N TYR A 75 18.50 -0.53 12.36
CA TYR A 75 17.75 -0.02 13.50
C TYR A 75 17.88 -0.94 14.72
N THR A 76 17.63 -2.24 14.53
CA THR A 76 17.66 -3.25 15.62
C THR A 76 19.07 -3.41 16.19
N ASN A 77 20.08 -3.44 15.32
CA ASN A 77 21.49 -3.50 15.75
C ASN A 77 21.89 -2.26 16.54
N SER A 78 21.47 -1.06 16.13
CA SER A 78 21.76 0.18 16.87
C SER A 78 21.18 0.13 18.29
N PHE A 79 20.01 -0.47 18.46
CA PHE A 79 19.42 -0.69 19.79
C PHE A 79 20.22 -1.70 20.61
N LEU A 80 20.62 -2.82 20.00
CA LEU A 80 21.45 -3.85 20.64
C LEU A 80 22.77 -3.26 21.18
N ILE A 81 23.47 -2.51 20.33
CA ILE A 81 24.74 -1.88 20.69
C ILE A 81 24.58 -0.88 21.85
N LYS A 82 23.55 -0.01 21.78
CA LYS A 82 23.27 0.94 22.88
C LYS A 82 23.05 0.25 24.21
N SER A 83 22.38 -0.91 24.22
CA SER A 83 22.14 -1.69 25.44
C SER A 83 23.43 -2.26 26.06
N ARG A 84 24.49 -2.42 25.26
CA ARG A 84 25.77 -3.01 25.67
C ARG A 84 26.92 -2.01 25.87
N MET A 85 26.66 -0.72 25.62
CA MET A 85 27.67 0.32 25.74
C MET A 85 28.37 0.30 27.12
N ARG A 86 27.63 -0.05 28.18
CA ARG A 86 28.16 -0.18 29.54
C ARG A 86 29.20 -1.30 29.68
N GLU A 87 28.99 -2.45 29.03
CA GLU A 87 29.95 -3.57 29.01
C GLU A 87 31.25 -3.14 28.30
N PHE A 88 31.14 -2.36 27.21
CA PHE A 88 32.30 -1.85 26.48
C PHE A 88 33.09 -0.83 27.31
N GLY A 89 32.39 0.01 28.09
CA GLY A 89 33.01 0.88 29.06
C GLY A 89 33.81 0.12 30.11
N LEU A 90 33.23 -0.99 30.64
CA LEU A 90 33.92 -1.85 31.61
C LEU A 90 35.14 -2.55 31.01
N TYR A 91 35.06 -3.06 29.77
CA TYR A 91 36.23 -3.65 29.07
C TYR A 91 37.36 -2.60 28.90
N ASN A 92 37.00 -1.36 28.63
CA ASN A 92 38.00 -0.28 28.48
C ASN A 92 38.72 0.04 29.81
N ILE A 93 37.98 0.06 30.96
CA ILE A 93 38.60 0.24 32.30
C ILE A 93 39.51 -0.95 32.67
N LEU A 94 39.13 -2.15 32.25
CA LEU A 94 39.97 -3.36 32.47
C LEU A 94 41.18 -3.42 31.54
N GLY A 95 41.48 -2.33 30.78
CA GLY A 95 42.67 -2.19 29.94
C GLY A 95 42.50 -2.66 28.48
N MET A 96 41.26 -3.02 28.04
CA MET A 96 41.04 -3.38 26.65
C MET A 96 40.91 -2.09 25.79
N GLY A 97 41.88 -1.82 24.94
CA GLY A 97 41.83 -0.69 24.02
C GLY A 97 40.71 -0.80 22.97
N LYS A 98 40.35 0.31 22.31
CA LYS A 98 39.29 0.37 21.26
C LYS A 98 39.46 -0.67 20.17
N ASN A 99 40.70 -0.98 19.74
CA ASN A 99 40.98 -2.02 18.77
C ASN A 99 40.62 -3.44 19.27
N GLY A 100 40.79 -3.70 20.55
CA GLY A 100 40.39 -4.97 21.18
C GLY A 100 38.87 -5.13 21.17
N ILE A 101 38.13 -4.09 21.59
CA ILE A 101 36.67 -4.05 21.57
C ILE A 101 36.15 -4.19 20.14
N ALA A 102 36.75 -3.50 19.17
CA ALA A 102 36.42 -3.58 17.76
C ALA A 102 36.52 -5.02 17.23
N ARG A 103 37.61 -5.75 17.58
CA ARG A 103 37.77 -7.18 17.20
C ARG A 103 36.72 -8.10 17.83
N VAL A 104 36.33 -7.88 19.09
CA VAL A 104 35.25 -8.63 19.72
C VAL A 104 33.94 -8.40 18.97
N MET A 105 33.61 -7.14 18.66
CA MET A 105 32.37 -6.80 17.95
C MET A 105 32.32 -7.35 16.52
N THR A 106 33.46 -7.35 15.82
CA THR A 106 33.53 -7.98 14.49
C THR A 106 33.24 -9.49 14.56
N TRP A 107 33.80 -10.20 15.55
CA TRP A 107 33.51 -11.61 15.76
C TRP A 107 32.06 -11.86 16.17
N GLU A 108 31.47 -11.01 17.00
CA GLU A 108 30.04 -11.10 17.34
C GLU A 108 29.14 -10.92 16.11
N THR A 109 29.41 -9.89 15.29
CA THR A 109 28.64 -9.64 14.05
C THR A 109 28.77 -10.81 13.08
N LEU A 110 29.97 -11.37 12.92
CA LEU A 110 30.20 -12.52 12.06
C LEU A 110 29.45 -13.78 12.58
N MET A 111 29.46 -14.04 13.88
CA MET A 111 28.72 -15.15 14.47
C MET A 111 27.20 -14.98 14.26
N VAL A 112 26.67 -13.80 14.50
CA VAL A 112 25.25 -13.51 14.26
C VAL A 112 24.91 -13.71 12.79
N TYR A 113 25.73 -13.22 11.85
CA TYR A 113 25.56 -13.46 10.43
C TYR A 113 25.46 -14.96 10.11
N VAL A 114 26.46 -15.75 10.52
CA VAL A 114 26.49 -17.20 10.22
C VAL A 114 25.28 -17.91 10.81
N ILE A 115 24.95 -17.65 12.08
CA ILE A 115 23.81 -18.28 12.75
C ILE A 115 22.50 -17.88 12.04
N SER A 116 22.35 -16.60 11.71
CA SER A 116 21.14 -16.10 11.03
C SER A 116 21.00 -16.66 9.63
N MET A 117 22.10 -16.84 8.90
CA MET A 117 22.09 -17.48 7.57
C MET A 117 21.66 -18.95 7.66
N VAL A 118 22.23 -19.72 8.60
CA VAL A 118 21.87 -21.14 8.76
C VAL A 118 20.39 -21.31 9.09
N PHE A 119 19.89 -20.59 10.09
CA PHE A 119 18.48 -20.70 10.48
C PHE A 119 17.54 -20.04 9.47
N GLY A 120 17.93 -18.91 8.88
CA GLY A 120 17.13 -18.17 7.91
C GLY A 120 16.98 -18.91 6.59
N LEU A 121 18.07 -19.42 6.02
CA LEU A 121 18.02 -20.24 4.81
C LEU A 121 17.33 -21.58 5.06
N GLY A 122 17.60 -22.24 6.20
CA GLY A 122 16.94 -23.49 6.55
C GLY A 122 15.41 -23.31 6.64
N ALA A 123 14.95 -22.28 7.35
CA ALA A 123 13.53 -21.94 7.40
C ALA A 123 13.00 -21.46 6.04
N GLY A 124 13.78 -20.68 5.30
CA GLY A 124 13.42 -20.18 3.98
C GLY A 124 13.14 -21.31 3.00
N ILE A 125 14.03 -22.29 2.94
CA ILE A 125 13.86 -23.50 2.09
C ILE A 125 12.62 -24.29 2.52
N LEU A 126 12.37 -24.43 3.83
CA LEU A 126 11.21 -25.15 4.32
C LEU A 126 9.88 -24.44 3.99
N PHE A 127 9.83 -23.12 4.18
CA PHE A 127 8.61 -22.33 3.98
C PHE A 127 8.46 -21.81 2.54
N SER A 128 9.48 -21.88 1.67
CA SER A 128 9.37 -21.45 0.28
C SER A 128 8.30 -22.24 -0.46
N LYS A 129 8.20 -23.55 -0.21
CA LYS A 129 7.15 -24.38 -0.83
C LYS A 129 5.74 -24.02 -0.38
N LEU A 130 5.57 -23.66 0.89
CA LEU A 130 4.29 -23.17 1.37
C LEU A 130 3.92 -21.83 0.72
N ALA A 131 4.89 -20.93 0.57
CA ALA A 131 4.68 -19.65 -0.09
C ALA A 131 4.37 -19.82 -1.58
N GLU A 132 5.05 -20.74 -2.26
CA GLU A 132 4.78 -21.12 -3.66
C GLU A 132 3.36 -21.68 -3.83
N LEU A 133 2.95 -22.64 -2.98
CA LEU A 133 1.58 -23.16 -2.98
C LEU A 133 0.55 -22.07 -2.71
N LEU A 134 0.84 -21.13 -1.83
CA LEU A 134 -0.02 -19.97 -1.59
C LEU A 134 -0.12 -19.08 -2.83
N ALA A 135 1.00 -18.81 -3.50
CA ALA A 135 1.04 -18.03 -4.74
C ALA A 135 0.19 -18.71 -5.83
N PHE A 136 0.39 -19.99 -6.06
CA PHE A 136 -0.40 -20.77 -7.03
C PHE A 136 -1.90 -20.76 -6.71
N LYS A 137 -2.26 -20.93 -5.43
CA LYS A 137 -3.66 -20.88 -5.01
C LYS A 137 -4.30 -19.50 -5.20
N ILE A 138 -3.53 -18.43 -5.02
CA ILE A 138 -3.99 -17.04 -5.23
C ILE A 138 -4.29 -16.80 -6.71
N VAL A 139 -3.45 -17.30 -7.62
CA VAL A 139 -3.63 -17.16 -9.08
C VAL A 139 -4.54 -18.26 -9.65
N GLN A 140 -5.15 -19.09 -8.79
CA GLN A 140 -6.04 -20.20 -9.17
C GLN A 140 -5.37 -21.22 -10.13
N GLY A 141 -4.04 -21.30 -10.10
CA GLY A 141 -3.30 -22.21 -10.96
C GLY A 141 -3.15 -23.61 -10.38
N ASP A 142 -2.97 -24.60 -11.26
CA ASP A 142 -2.71 -25.98 -10.86
C ASP A 142 -1.28 -26.16 -10.34
N ALA A 143 -1.15 -26.52 -9.07
CA ALA A 143 0.13 -26.73 -8.43
C ALA A 143 0.73 -28.10 -8.79
N ALA A 144 1.74 -28.14 -9.64
CA ALA A 144 2.59 -29.32 -9.77
C ALA A 144 3.52 -29.46 -8.55
N TYR A 145 3.37 -30.55 -7.82
CA TYR A 145 4.13 -30.77 -6.59
C TYR A 145 5.55 -31.23 -6.90
N GLN A 146 6.49 -30.28 -7.06
CA GLN A 146 7.93 -30.58 -7.11
C GLN A 146 8.65 -29.77 -6.02
N PHE A 147 9.31 -30.45 -5.10
CA PHE A 147 10.17 -29.78 -4.12
C PHE A 147 11.50 -29.44 -4.79
N SER A 148 11.74 -28.16 -5.03
CA SER A 148 13.01 -27.67 -5.57
C SER A 148 13.68 -26.71 -4.60
N VAL A 149 15.00 -26.78 -4.49
CA VAL A 149 15.79 -25.81 -3.73
C VAL A 149 16.46 -24.88 -4.73
N SER A 150 16.12 -23.59 -4.67
CA SER A 150 16.76 -22.60 -5.53
C SER A 150 18.16 -22.26 -5.03
N GLY A 151 19.17 -22.83 -5.69
CA GLY A 151 20.59 -22.50 -5.44
C GLY A 151 20.92 -21.04 -5.70
N PRO A 152 20.45 -20.44 -6.82
CA PRO A 152 20.63 -19.02 -7.09
C PRO A 152 20.07 -18.11 -5.98
N ALA A 153 18.86 -18.38 -5.47
CA ALA A 153 18.26 -17.62 -4.39
C ALA A 153 19.05 -17.74 -3.07
N ALA A 154 19.61 -18.91 -2.78
CA ALA A 154 20.48 -19.09 -1.61
C ALA A 154 21.77 -18.27 -1.75
N ALA A 155 22.39 -18.28 -2.93
CA ALA A 155 23.60 -17.49 -3.20
C ALA A 155 23.32 -15.98 -3.15
N ALA A 156 22.23 -15.51 -3.73
CA ALA A 156 21.82 -14.10 -3.67
C ALA A 156 21.55 -13.66 -2.22
N SER A 157 20.84 -14.47 -1.43
CA SER A 157 20.63 -14.21 0.00
C SER A 157 21.95 -14.10 0.76
N LEU A 158 22.90 -15.01 0.54
CA LEU A 158 24.23 -14.94 1.16
C LEU A 158 24.94 -13.62 0.83
N ILE A 159 24.91 -13.19 -0.42
CA ILE A 159 25.59 -11.96 -0.87
C ILE A 159 24.90 -10.72 -0.29
N VAL A 160 23.58 -10.59 -0.41
CA VAL A 160 22.83 -9.42 0.06
C VAL A 160 23.01 -9.26 1.56
N PHE A 161 22.84 -10.31 2.34
CA PHE A 161 23.01 -10.22 3.79
C PHE A 161 24.47 -10.08 4.21
N ALA A 162 25.45 -10.60 3.45
CA ALA A 162 26.87 -10.30 3.70
C ALA A 162 27.13 -8.79 3.58
N VAL A 163 26.59 -8.14 2.55
CA VAL A 163 26.71 -6.69 2.36
C VAL A 163 26.01 -5.94 3.51
N ILE A 164 24.80 -6.31 3.89
CA ILE A 164 24.07 -5.67 5.00
C ILE A 164 24.86 -5.80 6.31
N PHE A 165 25.34 -7.01 6.64
CA PHE A 165 26.09 -7.24 7.87
C PHE A 165 27.48 -6.57 7.85
N LEU A 166 28.11 -6.45 6.69
CA LEU A 166 29.33 -5.64 6.52
C LEU A 166 29.08 -4.17 6.85
N LEU A 167 28.01 -3.58 6.29
CA LEU A 167 27.63 -2.21 6.57
C LEU A 167 27.27 -2.00 8.05
N ILE A 168 26.56 -2.96 8.67
CA ILE A 168 26.27 -2.97 10.11
C ILE A 168 27.57 -3.01 10.91
N CYS A 169 28.52 -3.88 10.55
CA CYS A 169 29.82 -3.98 11.20
C CYS A 169 30.59 -2.65 11.13
N LEU A 170 30.63 -2.03 9.95
CA LEU A 170 31.26 -0.72 9.77
C LEU A 170 30.63 0.38 10.65
N ASN A 171 29.30 0.38 10.76
CA ASN A 171 28.57 1.31 11.63
C ASN A 171 28.89 1.07 13.12
N VAL A 172 28.97 -0.19 13.54
CA VAL A 172 29.35 -0.56 14.92
C VAL A 172 30.77 -0.13 15.23
N LEU A 173 31.70 -0.38 14.30
CA LEU A 173 33.09 0.06 14.43
C LEU A 173 33.18 1.58 14.55
N ARG A 174 32.46 2.30 13.69
CA ARG A 174 32.34 3.77 13.79
C ARG A 174 31.90 4.21 15.18
N GLN A 175 30.84 3.60 15.73
CA GLN A 175 30.33 3.94 17.06
C GLN A 175 31.36 3.69 18.16
N VAL A 176 32.11 2.58 18.11
CA VAL A 176 33.16 2.25 19.09
C VAL A 176 34.32 3.24 19.03
N PHE A 177 34.77 3.58 17.82
CA PHE A 177 35.91 4.51 17.66
C PHE A 177 35.61 5.97 18.07
N PHE A 178 34.37 6.43 17.80
CA PHE A 178 33.96 7.81 18.13
C PHE A 178 33.41 7.96 19.56
N SER A 179 33.14 6.88 20.30
CA SER A 179 32.67 6.96 21.68
C SER A 179 33.77 7.34 22.67
N LYS A 180 33.46 8.20 23.66
CA LYS A 180 34.36 8.54 24.76
C LYS A 180 34.12 7.57 25.93
N PRO A 181 35.14 6.86 26.42
CA PRO A 181 35.03 5.85 27.49
C PRO A 181 34.35 6.35 28.76
N VAL A 182 34.64 7.59 29.15
CA VAL A 182 34.09 8.22 30.37
C VAL A 182 32.61 8.54 30.25
N GLU A 183 32.12 8.89 29.05
CA GLU A 183 30.70 9.16 28.81
C GLU A 183 29.86 7.85 28.86
N LEU A 184 30.46 6.72 28.50
CA LEU A 184 29.82 5.41 28.53
C LEU A 184 29.45 4.93 29.93
N LEU A 185 30.23 5.28 30.94
CA LEU A 185 30.02 4.93 32.35
C LEU A 185 29.16 5.96 33.11
N ARG A 186 29.22 7.22 32.71
CA ARG A 186 28.50 8.31 33.35
C ARG A 186 27.01 8.38 33.00
N SER A 187 26.58 7.68 31.97
CA SER A 187 25.22 7.79 31.43
C SER A 187 24.10 7.40 32.41
N GLU A 188 24.39 6.65 33.47
CA GLU A 188 23.38 6.25 34.50
C GLU A 188 23.45 7.07 35.79
N ASN A 189 24.62 7.63 36.16
CA ASN A 189 24.81 8.27 37.47
C ASN A 189 24.69 9.80 37.43
N SER A 190 24.66 10.43 36.26
CA SER A 190 24.25 11.81 36.16
C SER A 190 22.74 11.88 36.31
N GLY A 191 22.24 12.42 37.44
CA GLY A 191 20.82 12.61 37.67
C GLY A 191 20.13 13.11 36.40
N GLU A 192 19.12 12.39 35.94
CA GLU A 192 18.42 12.70 34.69
C GLU A 192 17.88 14.13 34.78
N LYS A 193 18.52 15.06 34.05
CA LYS A 193 17.99 16.43 33.95
C LYS A 193 16.59 16.37 33.36
N PRO A 194 15.64 17.13 33.92
CA PRO A 194 14.28 17.14 33.40
C PRO A 194 14.30 17.44 31.89
N PRO A 195 13.58 16.65 31.08
CA PRO A 195 13.64 16.80 29.63
C PRO A 195 13.21 18.21 29.24
N LYS A 196 14.04 18.93 28.50
CA LYS A 196 13.65 20.22 27.91
C LYS A 196 12.61 19.93 26.83
N ALA A 197 11.43 20.58 26.93
CA ALA A 197 10.44 20.47 25.88
C ALA A 197 10.92 21.22 24.65
N ASN A 198 11.03 20.53 23.54
CA ASN A 198 11.30 21.17 22.26
C ASN A 198 9.97 21.53 21.58
N TRP A 199 9.46 22.73 21.91
CA TRP A 199 8.19 23.24 21.39
C TRP A 199 8.23 23.41 19.87
N PHE A 200 9.37 23.85 19.34
CA PHE A 200 9.54 24.01 17.89
C PHE A 200 9.32 22.67 17.15
N ALA A 201 10.00 21.61 17.60
CA ALA A 201 9.83 20.28 16.98
C ALA A 201 8.42 19.73 17.15
N ALA A 202 7.76 20.00 18.28
CA ALA A 202 6.37 19.56 18.51
C ALA A 202 5.39 20.29 17.60
N VAL A 203 5.53 21.61 17.46
CA VAL A 203 4.68 22.43 16.57
C VAL A 203 4.93 22.08 15.12
N LEU A 204 6.20 21.93 14.71
CA LEU A 204 6.54 21.49 13.36
C LEU A 204 5.93 20.13 13.03
N GLY A 205 6.04 19.16 13.94
CA GLY A 205 5.41 17.85 13.77
C GLY A 205 3.89 17.93 13.65
N ALA A 206 3.23 18.79 14.44
CA ALA A 206 1.79 19.00 14.35
C ALA A 206 1.38 19.65 13.02
N LEU A 207 2.14 20.63 12.55
CA LEU A 207 1.89 21.29 11.26
C LEU A 207 2.10 20.31 10.09
N MET A 208 3.16 19.52 10.10
CA MET A 208 3.42 18.50 9.07
C MET A 208 2.30 17.45 9.05
N LEU A 209 1.83 17.00 10.21
CA LEU A 209 0.72 16.04 10.29
C LEU A 209 -0.59 16.66 9.80
N GLY A 210 -0.87 17.90 10.20
CA GLY A 210 -2.04 18.65 9.75
C GLY A 210 -2.03 18.84 8.23
N LEU A 211 -0.88 19.20 7.65
CA LEU A 211 -0.73 19.32 6.19
C LEU A 211 -0.97 17.97 5.48
N ALA A 212 -0.38 16.89 5.98
CA ALA A 212 -0.57 15.58 5.40
C ALA A 212 -2.05 15.12 5.44
N TYR A 213 -2.74 15.36 6.54
CA TYR A 213 -4.16 15.05 6.67
C TYR A 213 -5.04 15.94 5.81
N PHE A 214 -4.69 17.22 5.71
CA PHE A 214 -5.38 18.16 4.83
C PHE A 214 -5.27 17.70 3.37
N MET A 215 -4.04 17.37 2.91
CA MET A 215 -3.83 16.82 1.56
C MET A 215 -4.64 15.55 1.33
N ALA A 216 -4.66 14.64 2.31
CA ALA A 216 -5.37 13.36 2.18
C ALA A 216 -6.89 13.51 2.03
N VAL A 217 -7.48 14.58 2.58
CA VAL A 217 -8.94 14.81 2.54
C VAL A 217 -9.35 15.68 1.35
N THR A 218 -8.53 16.70 0.98
CA THR A 218 -8.91 17.73 -0.02
C THR A 218 -8.60 17.37 -1.46
N ILE A 219 -7.65 16.47 -1.72
CA ILE A 219 -7.32 16.10 -3.10
C ILE A 219 -8.44 15.24 -3.67
N GLU A 220 -9.05 15.69 -4.76
CA GLU A 220 -10.18 15.01 -5.40
C GLU A 220 -9.78 14.19 -6.62
N GLU A 221 -8.76 14.61 -7.35
CA GLU A 221 -8.33 13.95 -8.58
C GLU A 221 -7.50 12.69 -8.31
N PRO A 222 -7.84 11.53 -8.92
CA PRO A 222 -7.16 10.26 -8.66
C PRO A 222 -5.68 10.25 -9.04
N LEU A 223 -5.28 10.92 -10.13
CA LEU A 223 -3.88 10.94 -10.58
C LEU A 223 -3.00 11.78 -9.65
N SER A 224 -3.48 12.95 -9.24
CA SER A 224 -2.80 13.79 -8.24
C SER A 224 -2.77 13.11 -6.86
N ALA A 225 -3.73 12.21 -6.57
CA ALA A 225 -3.77 11.43 -5.34
C ALA A 225 -2.55 10.51 -5.17
N ILE A 226 -1.97 9.95 -6.23
CA ILE A 226 -0.75 9.11 -6.14
C ILE A 226 0.44 9.93 -5.67
N LEU A 227 0.70 11.09 -6.28
CA LEU A 227 1.81 11.96 -5.90
C LEU A 227 1.61 12.53 -4.49
N ALA A 228 0.38 12.93 -4.18
CA ALA A 228 0.00 13.39 -2.85
C ALA A 228 0.14 12.29 -1.79
N PHE A 229 -0.18 11.05 -2.10
CA PHE A 229 0.00 9.91 -1.22
C PHE A 229 1.48 9.73 -0.85
N MET A 230 2.38 9.75 -1.83
CA MET A 230 3.82 9.66 -1.58
C MET A 230 4.33 10.80 -0.68
N ALA A 231 3.90 12.04 -0.95
CA ALA A 231 4.25 13.19 -0.13
C ALA A 231 3.65 13.07 1.29
N ALA A 232 2.37 12.70 1.41
CA ALA A 232 1.69 12.53 2.68
C ALA A 232 2.34 11.44 3.55
N VAL A 233 2.74 10.31 2.97
CA VAL A 233 3.44 9.23 3.69
C VAL A 233 4.74 9.74 4.30
N ILE A 234 5.56 10.48 3.54
CA ILE A 234 6.82 11.05 4.04
C ILE A 234 6.55 12.04 5.18
N LEU A 235 5.55 12.92 5.01
CA LEU A 235 5.15 13.90 6.03
C LEU A 235 4.63 13.21 7.30
N VAL A 236 3.76 12.18 7.17
CA VAL A 236 3.24 11.42 8.32
C VAL A 236 4.37 10.71 9.05
N ILE A 237 5.32 10.08 8.36
CA ILE A 237 6.47 9.42 9.00
C ILE A 237 7.29 10.44 9.80
N ALA A 238 7.68 11.55 9.19
CA ALA A 238 8.47 12.58 9.85
C ALA A 238 7.70 13.23 11.03
N ALA A 239 6.43 13.56 10.83
CA ALA A 239 5.54 14.11 11.85
C ALA A 239 5.37 13.16 13.05
N THR A 240 5.16 11.87 12.78
CA THR A 240 5.01 10.83 13.81
C THR A 240 6.27 10.73 14.67
N TYR A 241 7.46 10.75 14.07
CA TYR A 241 8.71 10.79 14.84
C TYR A 241 8.81 12.06 15.70
N LEU A 242 8.53 13.24 15.15
CA LEU A 242 8.60 14.50 15.88
C LEU A 242 7.59 14.55 17.04
N LEU A 243 6.36 14.07 16.81
CA LEU A 243 5.30 14.07 17.82
C LEU A 243 5.55 13.05 18.94
N PHE A 244 6.01 11.83 18.61
CA PHE A 244 6.33 10.87 19.66
C PHE A 244 7.59 11.25 20.45
N VAL A 245 8.60 11.88 19.84
CA VAL A 245 9.84 12.27 20.53
C VAL A 245 9.70 13.61 21.26
N ALA A 246 9.16 14.65 20.63
CA ALA A 246 9.06 15.99 21.18
C ALA A 246 7.65 16.33 21.67
N GLY A 247 6.63 16.02 20.87
CA GLY A 247 5.23 16.34 21.18
C GLY A 247 4.73 15.67 22.45
N SER A 248 5.10 14.41 22.70
CA SER A 248 4.75 13.69 23.91
C SER A 248 5.33 14.31 25.18
N VAL A 249 6.54 14.85 25.14
CA VAL A 249 7.17 15.58 26.24
C VAL A 249 6.47 16.93 26.48
N VAL A 250 6.10 17.62 25.39
CA VAL A 250 5.34 18.86 25.46
C VAL A 250 3.97 18.60 26.08
N LEU A 251 3.26 17.55 25.65
CA LEU A 251 1.96 17.15 26.21
C LEU A 251 2.07 16.87 27.72
N CYS A 252 3.07 16.09 28.16
CA CYS A 252 3.30 15.86 29.58
C CYS A 252 3.50 17.18 30.36
N ARG A 253 4.22 18.15 29.81
CA ARG A 253 4.40 19.47 30.42
C ARG A 253 3.13 20.32 30.48
N VAL A 254 2.30 20.26 29.46
CA VAL A 254 1.00 20.93 29.47
C VAL A 254 0.11 20.32 30.56
N LEU A 255 0.07 18.98 30.67
CA LEU A 255 -0.66 18.28 31.74
C LEU A 255 -0.13 18.63 33.13
N GLN A 256 1.19 18.80 33.29
CA GLN A 256 1.82 19.23 34.57
C GLN A 256 1.41 20.66 34.97
N LYS A 257 1.16 21.57 34.00
CA LYS A 257 0.69 22.95 34.30
C LYS A 257 -0.74 22.98 34.81
N ASN A 258 -1.57 22.00 34.47
CA ASN A 258 -2.95 21.89 34.97
C ASN A 258 -2.95 21.32 36.39
N LYS A 259 -2.90 22.19 37.40
CA LYS A 259 -2.78 21.79 38.81
C LYS A 259 -3.92 20.89 39.29
N GLY A 260 -5.16 21.09 38.83
CA GLY A 260 -6.34 20.29 39.20
C GLY A 260 -6.27 18.84 38.67
N TYR A 261 -5.56 18.60 37.57
CA TYR A 261 -5.31 17.29 37.01
C TYR A 261 -4.06 16.65 37.62
N TYR A 262 -2.96 17.41 37.67
CA TYR A 262 -1.63 16.91 38.03
C TYR A 262 -1.51 16.45 39.49
N TYR A 263 -2.09 17.18 40.46
CA TYR A 263 -1.95 16.86 41.89
C TYR A 263 -2.83 15.72 42.40
N LYS A 264 -3.61 15.07 41.51
CA LYS A 264 -4.26 13.80 41.89
C LYS A 264 -3.17 12.71 42.02
N THR A 265 -3.17 11.93 43.11
CA THR A 265 -2.12 10.97 43.50
C THR A 265 -1.68 10.07 42.34
N ASN A 266 -2.64 9.51 41.60
CA ASN A 266 -2.33 8.61 40.47
C ASN A 266 -1.75 9.37 39.25
N HIS A 267 -2.14 10.61 39.01
CA HIS A 267 -1.71 11.41 37.87
C HIS A 267 -0.34 12.02 38.10
N PHE A 268 -0.02 12.41 39.35
CA PHE A 268 1.28 12.97 39.71
C PHE A 268 2.43 12.03 39.37
N ILE A 269 2.33 10.78 39.81
CA ILE A 269 3.35 9.76 39.54
C ILE A 269 3.41 9.42 38.05
N SER A 270 2.23 9.21 37.43
CA SER A 270 2.15 8.80 36.03
C SER A 270 2.70 9.86 35.08
N VAL A 271 2.27 11.13 35.19
CA VAL A 271 2.69 12.20 34.26
C VAL A 271 4.16 12.58 34.46
N SER A 272 4.64 12.59 35.72
CA SER A 272 6.05 12.88 36.00
C SER A 272 6.99 11.85 35.39
N GLN A 273 6.70 10.57 35.59
CA GLN A 273 7.51 9.47 35.02
C GLN A 273 7.37 9.36 33.50
N MET A 274 6.15 9.61 32.95
CA MET A 274 5.87 9.56 31.53
C MET A 274 6.75 10.52 30.72
N SER A 275 6.99 11.74 31.22
CA SER A 275 7.83 12.73 30.55
C SER A 275 9.25 12.22 30.29
N TYR A 276 9.84 11.51 31.25
CA TYR A 276 11.15 10.89 31.09
C TYR A 276 11.14 9.66 30.16
N ARG A 277 10.10 8.84 30.30
CA ARG A 277 9.91 7.67 29.43
C ARG A 277 9.73 8.05 27.97
N MET A 278 8.89 9.03 27.68
CA MET A 278 8.61 9.47 26.30
C MET A 278 9.86 10.00 25.61
N ARG A 279 10.69 10.79 26.28
CA ARG A 279 11.97 11.26 25.69
C ARG A 279 12.89 10.09 25.30
N LYS A 280 12.98 9.07 26.13
CA LYS A 280 13.88 7.91 25.91
C LYS A 280 13.33 6.95 24.86
N ASN A 281 12.01 6.84 24.79
CA ASN A 281 11.30 5.78 24.05
C ASN A 281 10.53 6.28 22.83
N GLY A 282 10.44 7.61 22.61
CA GLY A 282 9.61 8.21 21.58
C GLY A 282 9.88 7.67 20.18
N ALA A 283 11.16 7.51 19.81
CA ALA A 283 11.52 6.96 18.51
C ALA A 283 11.04 5.52 18.30
N GLY A 284 11.18 4.66 19.33
CA GLY A 284 10.68 3.28 19.23
C GLY A 284 9.15 3.20 19.13
N LEU A 285 8.43 4.09 19.83
CA LEU A 285 6.97 4.18 19.73
C LEU A 285 6.52 4.68 18.37
N ALA A 286 7.22 5.67 17.82
CA ALA A 286 7.00 6.16 16.46
C ALA A 286 7.19 5.02 15.44
N SER A 287 8.27 4.22 15.57
CA SER A 287 8.51 3.08 14.68
C SER A 287 7.39 2.04 14.77
N ILE A 288 6.90 1.71 15.98
CA ILE A 288 5.76 0.79 16.14
C ILE A 288 4.51 1.38 15.47
N CYS A 289 4.22 2.67 15.65
CA CYS A 289 3.08 3.33 15.03
C CYS A 289 3.17 3.25 13.50
N ILE A 290 4.32 3.60 12.93
CA ILE A 290 4.54 3.59 11.47
C ILE A 290 4.39 2.17 10.92
N LEU A 291 5.04 1.17 11.53
CA LEU A 291 4.92 -0.23 11.11
C LEU A 291 3.46 -0.72 11.21
N SER A 292 2.75 -0.36 12.28
CA SER A 292 1.33 -0.70 12.43
C SER A 292 0.47 -0.07 11.33
N THR A 293 0.72 1.20 10.99
CA THR A 293 0.02 1.89 9.90
C THR A 293 0.33 1.23 8.56
N MET A 294 1.61 0.87 8.31
CA MET A 294 2.01 0.17 7.09
C MET A 294 1.30 -1.19 6.95
N VAL A 295 1.21 -1.98 8.04
CA VAL A 295 0.43 -3.24 8.04
C VAL A 295 -1.02 -2.98 7.65
N LEU A 296 -1.65 -2.01 8.30
CA LEU A 296 -3.07 -1.71 8.08
C LEU A 296 -3.33 -1.25 6.64
N VAL A 297 -2.55 -0.30 6.14
CA VAL A 297 -2.68 0.20 4.76
C VAL A 297 -2.43 -0.92 3.75
N THR A 298 -1.31 -1.64 3.87
CA THR A 298 -0.94 -2.67 2.90
C THR A 298 -1.97 -3.80 2.87
N LEU A 299 -2.30 -4.39 4.02
CA LEU A 299 -3.23 -5.52 4.06
C LEU A 299 -4.65 -5.11 3.67
N SER A 300 -5.19 -3.99 4.18
CA SER A 300 -6.55 -3.59 3.83
C SER A 300 -6.70 -3.30 2.34
N THR A 301 -5.72 -2.61 1.74
CA THR A 301 -5.75 -2.26 0.32
C THR A 301 -5.63 -3.50 -0.57
N THR A 302 -4.67 -4.38 -0.28
CA THR A 302 -4.43 -5.57 -1.12
C THR A 302 -5.51 -6.63 -0.96
N ILE A 303 -6.06 -6.82 0.25
CA ILE A 303 -7.23 -7.68 0.47
C ILE A 303 -8.44 -7.14 -0.28
N CYS A 304 -8.67 -5.82 -0.23
CA CYS A 304 -9.80 -5.20 -0.91
C CYS A 304 -9.71 -5.38 -2.42
N LEU A 305 -8.53 -5.17 -3.03
CA LEU A 305 -8.32 -5.39 -4.46
C LEU A 305 -8.54 -6.85 -4.87
N TYR A 306 -7.96 -7.79 -4.12
CA TYR A 306 -8.07 -9.22 -4.42
C TYR A 306 -9.50 -9.76 -4.26
N THR A 307 -10.20 -9.36 -3.18
CA THR A 307 -11.57 -9.82 -2.94
C THR A 307 -12.62 -9.07 -3.76
N GLY A 308 -12.29 -7.88 -4.24
CA GLY A 308 -13.14 -7.08 -5.14
C GLY A 308 -12.88 -7.32 -6.62
N GLU A 309 -11.95 -8.18 -6.98
CA GLU A 309 -11.51 -8.42 -8.36
C GLU A 309 -12.66 -8.77 -9.31
N GLU A 310 -13.54 -9.70 -8.94
CA GLU A 310 -14.69 -10.07 -9.77
C GLU A 310 -15.65 -8.88 -10.00
N GLN A 311 -15.87 -8.04 -8.99
CA GLN A 311 -16.68 -6.83 -9.14
C GLN A 311 -16.02 -5.82 -10.08
N ILE A 312 -14.72 -5.64 -9.96
CA ILE A 312 -13.92 -4.77 -10.83
C ILE A 312 -13.99 -5.27 -12.28
N LEU A 313 -13.82 -6.58 -12.47
CA LEU A 313 -13.87 -7.21 -13.78
C LEU A 313 -15.23 -7.05 -14.44
N ARG A 314 -16.33 -7.29 -13.71
CA ARG A 314 -17.70 -7.09 -14.21
C ARG A 314 -18.02 -5.63 -14.52
N GLN A 315 -17.42 -4.67 -13.81
CA GLN A 315 -17.58 -3.26 -14.13
C GLN A 315 -16.79 -2.87 -15.38
N ARG A 316 -15.62 -3.48 -15.60
CA ARG A 316 -14.79 -3.25 -16.79
C ARG A 316 -15.35 -3.97 -18.01
N TYR A 317 -15.84 -5.19 -17.83
CA TYR A 317 -16.40 -6.05 -18.87
C TYR A 317 -17.85 -6.42 -18.53
N PRO A 318 -18.84 -5.63 -18.95
CA PRO A 318 -20.24 -5.93 -18.66
C PRO A 318 -20.74 -7.19 -19.40
N ARG A 319 -20.00 -7.64 -20.42
CA ARG A 319 -20.25 -8.85 -21.20
C ARG A 319 -18.94 -9.64 -21.39
N ASP A 320 -19.05 -10.86 -21.93
CA ASP A 320 -17.90 -11.75 -22.15
C ASP A 320 -16.94 -11.22 -23.21
N MET A 321 -17.50 -10.69 -24.32
CA MET A 321 -16.76 -10.12 -25.43
C MET A 321 -17.17 -8.67 -25.66
N VAL A 322 -16.18 -7.86 -26.02
CA VAL A 322 -16.34 -6.44 -26.36
C VAL A 322 -15.60 -6.20 -27.66
N THR A 323 -16.29 -5.65 -28.65
CA THR A 323 -15.68 -5.19 -29.90
C THR A 323 -15.87 -3.70 -30.06
N MET A 324 -14.82 -3.00 -30.44
CA MET A 324 -14.81 -1.59 -30.79
C MET A 324 -14.34 -1.46 -32.23
N THR A 325 -15.28 -1.11 -33.12
CA THR A 325 -15.00 -0.95 -34.56
C THR A 325 -14.94 0.53 -34.87
N TYR A 326 -13.79 0.97 -35.33
CA TYR A 326 -13.50 2.37 -35.64
C TYR A 326 -13.80 2.66 -37.09
N GLY A 327 -14.58 3.72 -37.38
CA GLY A 327 -14.90 4.16 -38.74
C GLY A 327 -15.85 3.21 -39.48
N LEU A 328 -16.70 2.45 -38.77
CA LEU A 328 -17.75 1.62 -39.40
C LEU A 328 -18.93 2.49 -39.81
N PRO A 329 -19.34 2.50 -41.12
CA PRO A 329 -20.53 3.20 -41.57
C PRO A 329 -21.81 2.66 -40.92
N GLU A 330 -22.79 3.53 -40.70
CA GLU A 330 -24.09 3.14 -40.12
C GLU A 330 -24.77 2.01 -40.89
N GLU A 331 -24.71 2.06 -42.21
CA GLU A 331 -25.31 1.08 -43.14
C GLU A 331 -24.70 -0.32 -43.04
N ASP A 332 -23.42 -0.41 -42.60
CA ASP A 332 -22.70 -1.68 -42.47
C ASP A 332 -22.85 -2.33 -41.09
N ILE A 333 -23.44 -1.66 -40.10
CA ILE A 333 -23.64 -2.19 -38.73
C ILE A 333 -24.40 -3.53 -38.74
N PRO A 334 -25.51 -3.72 -39.49
CA PRO A 334 -26.18 -5.02 -39.52
C PRO A 334 -25.30 -6.15 -40.06
N ALA A 335 -24.55 -5.89 -41.14
CA ALA A 335 -23.63 -6.86 -41.74
C ALA A 335 -22.46 -7.21 -40.79
N PHE A 336 -21.98 -6.22 -40.02
CA PHE A 336 -20.98 -6.45 -38.99
C PHE A 336 -21.49 -7.43 -37.89
N ARG A 337 -22.70 -7.22 -37.38
CA ARG A 337 -23.33 -8.10 -36.40
C ARG A 337 -23.49 -9.53 -36.92
N GLU A 338 -23.92 -9.68 -38.16
CA GLU A 338 -24.07 -10.97 -38.82
C GLU A 338 -22.71 -11.71 -38.95
N SER A 339 -21.66 -10.98 -39.35
CA SER A 339 -20.32 -11.51 -39.49
C SER A 339 -19.74 -11.97 -38.15
N VAL A 340 -19.93 -11.20 -37.07
CA VAL A 340 -19.50 -11.57 -35.71
C VAL A 340 -20.30 -12.79 -35.22
N GLY A 341 -21.61 -12.85 -35.50
CA GLY A 341 -22.44 -14.01 -35.18
C GLY A 341 -21.96 -15.29 -35.88
N ALA A 342 -21.65 -15.21 -37.19
CA ALA A 342 -21.11 -16.34 -37.95
C ALA A 342 -19.74 -16.81 -37.42
N LEU A 343 -18.86 -15.90 -36.99
CA LEU A 343 -17.61 -16.22 -36.33
C LEU A 343 -17.82 -16.94 -34.99
N ALA A 344 -18.76 -16.46 -34.17
CA ALA A 344 -19.09 -17.10 -32.89
C ALA A 344 -19.65 -18.52 -33.11
N GLU A 345 -20.53 -18.72 -34.08
CA GLU A 345 -21.07 -20.04 -34.44
C GLU A 345 -19.97 -21.02 -34.90
N LYS A 346 -18.92 -20.53 -35.59
CA LYS A 346 -17.76 -21.36 -35.97
C LYS A 346 -17.04 -21.94 -34.75
N HIS A 347 -17.03 -21.20 -33.62
CA HIS A 347 -16.48 -21.64 -32.33
C HIS A 347 -17.52 -22.31 -31.43
N GLY A 348 -18.71 -22.65 -31.97
CA GLY A 348 -19.78 -23.34 -31.25
C GLY A 348 -20.47 -22.47 -30.21
N ALA A 349 -20.52 -21.16 -30.42
CA ALA A 349 -21.13 -20.20 -29.52
C ALA A 349 -22.11 -19.29 -30.27
N SER A 350 -23.00 -18.65 -29.53
CA SER A 350 -23.91 -17.63 -30.07
C SER A 350 -23.87 -16.36 -29.18
N PRO A 351 -23.90 -15.17 -29.81
CA PRO A 351 -23.95 -13.90 -29.05
C PRO A 351 -25.33 -13.75 -28.38
N GLU A 352 -25.32 -13.59 -27.06
CA GLU A 352 -26.47 -13.31 -26.22
C GLU A 352 -26.33 -11.98 -25.46
N ASN A 353 -27.43 -11.46 -24.93
CA ASN A 353 -27.45 -10.28 -24.07
C ASN A 353 -26.68 -9.08 -24.67
N VAL A 354 -26.90 -8.84 -25.97
CA VAL A 354 -26.18 -7.82 -26.74
C VAL A 354 -26.42 -6.41 -26.16
N LEU A 355 -25.34 -5.66 -25.99
CA LEU A 355 -25.33 -4.25 -25.67
C LEU A 355 -24.51 -3.55 -26.76
N ALA A 356 -25.14 -2.65 -27.50
CA ALA A 356 -24.49 -2.00 -28.63
C ALA A 356 -24.94 -0.56 -28.80
N TYR A 357 -24.00 0.31 -29.12
CA TYR A 357 -24.26 1.71 -29.45
C TYR A 357 -23.07 2.30 -30.20
N SER A 358 -23.30 3.42 -30.91
CA SER A 358 -22.26 4.14 -31.59
C SER A 358 -21.92 5.42 -30.86
N TYR A 359 -20.65 5.81 -30.86
CA TYR A 359 -20.23 7.06 -30.23
C TYR A 359 -19.05 7.70 -30.94
N ALA A 360 -18.94 9.03 -30.79
CA ALA A 360 -17.70 9.75 -31.03
C ALA A 360 -17.18 10.30 -29.70
N GLU A 361 -15.89 10.13 -29.44
CA GLU A 361 -15.24 10.68 -28.25
C GLU A 361 -14.64 12.05 -28.60
N LEU A 362 -15.15 13.09 -27.96
CA LEU A 362 -14.66 14.45 -28.05
C LEU A 362 -14.00 14.80 -26.72
N SER A 363 -13.08 15.76 -26.75
CA SER A 363 -12.45 16.29 -25.54
C SER A 363 -12.57 17.81 -25.49
N GLY A 364 -12.78 18.36 -24.31
CA GLY A 364 -12.89 19.82 -24.17
C GLY A 364 -12.68 20.29 -22.73
N ALA A 365 -12.34 21.57 -22.58
CA ALA A 365 -12.31 22.24 -21.28
C ALA A 365 -13.66 22.91 -21.01
N VAL A 366 -14.28 22.63 -19.87
CA VAL A 366 -15.54 23.27 -19.47
C VAL A 366 -15.27 24.66 -18.90
N ILE A 367 -15.78 25.69 -19.55
CA ILE A 367 -15.67 27.10 -19.13
C ILE A 367 -17.10 27.68 -19.03
N GLY A 368 -17.68 27.63 -17.84
CA GLY A 368 -19.08 28.04 -17.65
C GLY A 368 -20.06 27.06 -18.29
N ASN A 369 -20.79 27.48 -19.33
CA ASN A 369 -21.67 26.63 -20.13
C ASN A 369 -21.09 26.29 -21.52
N ARG A 370 -19.83 26.67 -21.78
CA ARG A 370 -19.10 26.40 -23.04
C ARG A 370 -18.14 25.23 -22.80
N LEU A 371 -18.10 24.32 -23.76
CA LEU A 371 -17.09 23.31 -23.93
C LEU A 371 -16.09 23.82 -24.98
N ASP A 372 -14.89 24.19 -24.54
CA ASP A 372 -13.79 24.65 -25.38
C ASP A 372 -13.01 23.41 -25.88
N MET A 373 -13.40 22.93 -27.07
CA MET A 373 -12.85 21.69 -27.65
C MET A 373 -11.41 21.91 -28.17
N ALA A 374 -11.04 23.13 -28.53
CA ALA A 374 -9.67 23.46 -28.94
C ALA A 374 -8.66 23.28 -27.80
N ARG A 375 -9.12 23.35 -26.56
CA ARG A 375 -8.30 23.11 -25.35
C ARG A 375 -8.43 21.72 -24.78
N GLY A 376 -9.13 20.81 -25.42
CA GLY A 376 -9.35 19.44 -24.92
C GLY A 376 -8.07 18.64 -24.72
N ASN A 377 -6.99 18.98 -25.41
CA ASN A 377 -5.66 18.33 -25.28
C ASN A 377 -4.63 19.20 -24.54
N SER A 378 -5.08 20.17 -23.73
CA SER A 378 -4.18 21.04 -22.97
C SER A 378 -3.55 20.30 -21.79
N ASP A 379 -2.25 20.48 -21.58
CA ASP A 379 -1.52 20.02 -20.39
C ASP A 379 -1.77 20.90 -19.15
N ASP A 380 -2.64 21.92 -19.26
CA ASP A 380 -2.96 22.83 -18.17
C ASP A 380 -3.89 22.15 -17.15
N VAL A 381 -3.30 21.68 -16.05
CA VAL A 381 -4.00 20.99 -14.94
C VAL A 381 -5.05 21.89 -14.24
N SER A 382 -5.05 23.20 -14.51
CA SER A 382 -6.03 24.11 -13.92
C SER A 382 -7.37 24.13 -14.67
N LEU A 383 -7.45 23.52 -15.87
CA LEU A 383 -8.65 23.44 -16.67
C LEU A 383 -9.53 22.25 -16.24
N ASP A 384 -10.85 22.45 -16.25
CA ASP A 384 -11.83 21.37 -16.07
C ASP A 384 -11.97 20.60 -17.38
N LEU A 385 -11.01 19.71 -17.64
CA LEU A 385 -10.98 18.86 -18.83
C LEU A 385 -12.00 17.73 -18.67
N ARG A 386 -12.78 17.48 -19.73
CA ARG A 386 -13.78 16.41 -19.76
C ARG A 386 -13.76 15.67 -21.09
N SER A 387 -14.01 14.35 -21.00
CA SER A 387 -14.40 13.56 -22.16
C SER A 387 -15.89 13.75 -22.43
N VAL A 388 -16.25 13.92 -23.69
CA VAL A 388 -17.65 14.03 -24.13
C VAL A 388 -17.91 12.91 -25.14
N TYR A 389 -18.79 12.00 -24.77
CA TYR A 389 -19.24 10.94 -25.66
C TYR A 389 -20.55 11.36 -26.29
N VAL A 390 -20.53 11.56 -27.60
CA VAL A 390 -21.71 11.86 -28.39
C VAL A 390 -22.32 10.58 -28.90
N VAL A 391 -23.62 10.34 -28.63
CA VAL A 391 -24.31 9.09 -28.92
C VAL A 391 -25.65 9.40 -29.60
N PRO A 392 -26.07 8.72 -30.67
CA PRO A 392 -27.40 8.86 -31.23
C PRO A 392 -28.49 8.44 -30.23
N ILE A 393 -29.54 9.22 -30.04
CA ILE A 393 -30.63 8.91 -29.08
C ILE A 393 -31.33 7.60 -29.41
N ALA A 394 -31.32 7.18 -30.66
CA ALA A 394 -31.86 5.90 -31.11
C ALA A 394 -31.19 4.72 -30.41
N ASP A 395 -29.87 4.78 -30.20
CA ASP A 395 -29.12 3.74 -29.50
C ASP A 395 -29.48 3.69 -28.01
N TYR A 396 -29.67 4.84 -27.38
CA TYR A 396 -30.15 4.89 -25.99
C TYR A 396 -31.56 4.31 -25.88
N ASN A 397 -32.46 4.70 -26.79
CA ASN A 397 -33.84 4.16 -26.79
C ASN A 397 -33.84 2.64 -26.98
N ALA A 398 -33.00 2.11 -27.84
CA ALA A 398 -32.86 0.67 -28.06
C ALA A 398 -32.35 -0.07 -26.82
N LEU A 399 -31.40 0.53 -26.07
CA LEU A 399 -30.82 -0.07 -24.86
C LEU A 399 -31.79 -0.09 -23.67
N TYR A 400 -32.58 0.98 -23.51
CA TYR A 400 -33.41 1.18 -22.31
C TYR A 400 -34.92 0.98 -22.59
N GLY A 401 -35.31 0.70 -23.84
CA GLY A 401 -36.70 0.54 -24.22
C GLY A 401 -37.51 1.82 -24.06
N THR A 402 -36.88 2.97 -24.27
CA THR A 402 -37.49 4.32 -24.22
C THR A 402 -37.83 4.81 -25.63
N ASP A 403 -38.63 5.88 -25.73
CA ASP A 403 -38.97 6.54 -26.97
C ASP A 403 -38.79 8.07 -26.87
N ILE A 404 -37.57 8.47 -26.56
CA ILE A 404 -37.20 9.89 -26.45
C ILE A 404 -37.00 10.44 -27.83
N GLN A 405 -37.70 11.54 -28.15
CA GLN A 405 -37.62 12.27 -29.42
C GLN A 405 -36.94 13.60 -29.18
N LEU A 406 -35.94 13.92 -30.01
CA LEU A 406 -35.19 15.20 -29.97
C LEU A 406 -35.43 16.00 -31.25
N ALA A 407 -35.66 17.30 -31.10
CA ALA A 407 -35.68 18.21 -32.21
C ALA A 407 -34.25 18.70 -32.58
N ASP A 408 -34.10 19.39 -33.70
CA ASP A 408 -32.84 19.97 -34.11
C ASP A 408 -32.32 20.95 -33.03
N GLY A 409 -31.06 20.79 -32.61
CA GLY A 409 -30.43 21.58 -31.55
C GLY A 409 -30.86 21.19 -30.14
N GLU A 410 -31.59 20.07 -29.95
CA GLU A 410 -31.92 19.50 -28.66
C GLU A 410 -31.03 18.28 -28.37
N ALA A 411 -30.69 18.08 -27.09
CA ALA A 411 -29.97 16.91 -26.65
C ALA A 411 -30.52 16.40 -25.31
N ALA A 412 -30.34 15.10 -25.03
CA ALA A 412 -30.42 14.57 -23.71
C ALA A 412 -28.96 14.38 -23.17
N ALA A 413 -28.78 14.40 -21.88
CA ALA A 413 -27.45 14.25 -21.31
C ALA A 413 -27.42 13.37 -20.06
N TYR A 414 -26.34 12.60 -19.92
CA TYR A 414 -25.97 11.89 -18.70
C TYR A 414 -24.59 12.36 -18.25
N PHE A 415 -24.43 12.61 -16.95
CA PHE A 415 -23.20 13.13 -16.38
C PHE A 415 -22.59 12.12 -15.41
N LYS A 416 -21.36 11.69 -15.68
CA LYS A 416 -20.57 10.85 -14.78
C LYS A 416 -19.56 11.76 -14.07
N GLY A 417 -19.65 11.86 -12.74
CA GLY A 417 -18.83 12.77 -11.94
C GLY A 417 -19.50 14.13 -11.73
N LYS A 418 -18.77 15.22 -11.92
CA LYS A 418 -19.31 16.56 -11.76
C LYS A 418 -20.40 16.85 -12.80
N GLY A 419 -21.57 17.23 -12.33
CA GLY A 419 -22.64 17.67 -13.19
C GLY A 419 -22.29 18.94 -13.97
N PHE A 420 -23.03 19.18 -15.04
CA PHE A 420 -22.98 20.41 -15.81
C PHE A 420 -24.11 21.36 -15.33
N GLY A 421 -23.78 22.64 -15.05
CA GLY A 421 -24.71 23.54 -14.35
C GLY A 421 -25.75 24.23 -15.23
N GLY A 422 -25.67 24.13 -16.56
CA GLY A 422 -26.56 24.81 -17.50
C GLY A 422 -27.54 23.85 -18.20
N ASP A 423 -28.62 24.41 -18.76
CA ASP A 423 -29.55 23.68 -19.63
C ASP A 423 -29.20 23.82 -21.10
N GLU A 424 -28.06 24.44 -21.42
CA GLU A 424 -27.50 24.59 -22.74
C GLU A 424 -25.99 24.35 -22.70
N ILE A 425 -25.50 23.50 -23.59
CA ILE A 425 -24.07 23.28 -23.82
C ILE A 425 -23.68 23.95 -25.11
N GLN A 426 -22.81 24.94 -25.06
CA GLN A 426 -22.21 25.57 -26.22
C GLN A 426 -20.91 24.83 -26.58
N LEU A 427 -20.82 24.37 -27.84
CA LEU A 427 -19.66 23.65 -28.38
C LEU A 427 -18.87 24.63 -29.30
N ASP A 428 -17.95 25.37 -28.68
CA ASP A 428 -17.15 26.41 -29.36
C ASP A 428 -17.96 27.24 -30.34
N ASP A 429 -17.50 27.31 -31.61
CA ASP A 429 -18.17 28.02 -32.73
C ASP A 429 -19.02 27.06 -33.60
N TRP A 430 -19.10 25.77 -33.23
CA TRP A 430 -19.93 24.80 -33.95
C TRP A 430 -21.43 25.08 -33.75
N GLY A 431 -21.83 25.40 -32.52
CA GLY A 431 -23.21 25.65 -32.14
C GLY A 431 -23.51 25.34 -30.70
N SER A 432 -24.80 25.17 -30.36
CA SER A 432 -25.21 24.80 -29.04
C SER A 432 -26.30 23.74 -29.05
N TYR A 433 -26.34 22.92 -27.99
CA TYR A 433 -27.43 22.00 -27.73
C TYR A 433 -28.18 22.41 -26.47
N ARG A 434 -29.49 22.45 -26.54
CA ARG A 434 -30.37 22.60 -25.40
C ARG A 434 -30.61 21.24 -24.74
N ILE A 435 -30.22 21.07 -23.49
CA ILE A 435 -30.45 19.86 -22.72
C ILE A 435 -31.92 19.83 -22.29
N THR A 436 -32.71 19.04 -23.01
CA THR A 436 -34.14 18.91 -22.73
C THR A 436 -34.42 17.84 -21.65
N GLN A 437 -33.52 16.86 -21.52
CA GLN A 437 -33.65 15.79 -20.54
C GLN A 437 -32.30 15.41 -19.94
N ARG A 438 -32.26 15.30 -18.59
CA ARG A 438 -31.14 14.73 -17.87
C ARG A 438 -31.46 13.29 -17.53
N LEU A 439 -30.67 12.36 -18.07
CA LEU A 439 -30.86 10.94 -17.90
C LEU A 439 -30.28 10.48 -16.56
N GLY A 440 -30.92 9.51 -15.92
CA GLY A 440 -30.51 9.01 -14.62
C GLY A 440 -29.42 7.94 -14.69
N GLU A 441 -29.33 7.24 -15.83
CA GLU A 441 -28.37 6.16 -16.03
C GLU A 441 -27.99 6.03 -17.50
N PHE A 442 -26.77 5.57 -17.71
CA PHE A 442 -26.28 5.07 -18.98
C PHE A 442 -25.30 3.93 -18.70
N THR A 443 -25.39 2.87 -19.47
CA THR A 443 -24.48 1.73 -19.30
C THR A 443 -23.08 2.16 -19.69
N ILE A 444 -22.26 2.42 -18.66
CA ILE A 444 -20.89 2.80 -18.81
C ILE A 444 -20.11 1.57 -19.27
N THR A 445 -19.55 1.63 -20.44
CA THR A 445 -18.81 0.53 -21.03
C THR A 445 -17.34 0.61 -20.70
N GLY A 446 -16.68 -0.51 -20.83
CA GLY A 446 -15.33 -0.80 -20.35
C GLY A 446 -14.29 0.29 -20.44
N THR A 447 -14.17 1.01 -21.56
CA THR A 447 -13.16 2.06 -21.74
C THR A 447 -13.45 3.27 -20.84
N ASP A 448 -14.72 3.69 -20.77
CA ASP A 448 -15.11 4.82 -19.92
C ASP A 448 -15.07 4.49 -18.42
N SER A 449 -15.23 3.21 -18.05
CA SER A 449 -15.07 2.82 -16.62
C SER A 449 -13.65 3.08 -16.13
N ALA A 450 -12.66 3.08 -17.01
CA ALA A 450 -11.26 3.34 -16.73
C ALA A 450 -10.87 4.83 -16.89
N THR A 451 -11.78 5.69 -17.44
CA THR A 451 -11.48 7.13 -17.58
C THR A 451 -11.43 7.81 -16.20
N ILE A 452 -10.37 8.60 -16.03
CA ILE A 452 -10.08 9.35 -14.79
C ILE A 452 -10.83 10.68 -14.78
N TYR A 453 -11.21 11.17 -15.96
CA TYR A 453 -11.89 12.46 -16.12
C TYR A 453 -13.39 12.36 -15.92
N ASP A 454 -14.00 13.45 -15.48
CA ASP A 454 -15.45 13.59 -15.47
C ASP A 454 -15.96 13.55 -16.92
N THR A 455 -17.03 12.81 -17.16
CA THR A 455 -17.51 12.49 -18.51
C THR A 455 -18.92 13.03 -18.73
N ILE A 456 -19.16 13.57 -19.91
CA ILE A 456 -20.46 13.99 -20.40
C ILE A 456 -20.89 13.05 -21.53
N TYR A 457 -22.02 12.37 -21.37
CA TYR A 457 -22.69 11.67 -22.46
C TYR A 457 -23.76 12.58 -23.02
N LEU A 458 -23.57 12.99 -24.27
CA LEU A 458 -24.47 13.86 -25.00
C LEU A 458 -25.22 13.02 -26.04
N PHE A 459 -26.51 12.86 -25.83
CA PHE A 459 -27.35 12.10 -26.76
C PHE A 459 -27.94 13.10 -27.77
N VAL A 460 -27.58 12.90 -29.07
CA VAL A 460 -27.99 13.74 -30.15
C VAL A 460 -29.09 13.08 -30.99
N LYS A 461 -29.74 13.86 -31.85
CA LYS A 461 -30.90 13.44 -32.58
C LYS A 461 -30.66 12.20 -33.46
N ASP A 462 -29.61 12.24 -34.28
CA ASP A 462 -29.32 11.21 -35.27
C ASP A 462 -27.83 11.06 -35.58
N TRP A 463 -27.51 10.14 -36.48
CA TRP A 463 -26.15 9.84 -36.92
C TRP A 463 -25.46 11.03 -37.60
N SER A 464 -26.20 11.87 -38.31
CA SER A 464 -25.62 13.02 -39.03
C SER A 464 -25.09 14.08 -38.06
N ASP A 465 -25.73 14.26 -36.89
CA ASP A 465 -25.22 15.10 -35.82
C ASP A 465 -23.90 14.53 -35.25
N LEU A 466 -23.83 13.19 -35.07
CA LEU A 466 -22.64 12.51 -34.61
C LEU A 466 -21.46 12.71 -35.57
N GLU A 467 -21.67 12.52 -36.91
CA GLU A 467 -20.65 12.73 -37.92
C GLU A 467 -20.18 14.20 -37.96
N SER A 468 -21.10 15.13 -37.94
CA SER A 468 -20.82 16.58 -38.01
C SER A 468 -19.93 17.02 -36.82
N LEU A 469 -20.20 16.51 -35.61
CA LEU A 469 -19.41 16.79 -34.42
C LEU A 469 -18.04 16.12 -34.46
N ASN A 470 -17.95 14.88 -34.92
CA ASN A 470 -16.69 14.18 -35.14
C ASN A 470 -15.78 14.92 -36.15
N ASP A 471 -16.35 15.38 -37.27
CA ASP A 471 -15.62 16.15 -38.28
C ASP A 471 -15.17 17.50 -37.74
N TYR A 472 -15.98 18.14 -36.91
CA TYR A 472 -15.62 19.41 -36.29
C TYR A 472 -14.44 19.22 -35.34
N GLN A 473 -14.47 18.19 -34.46
CA GLN A 473 -13.36 17.84 -33.57
C GLN A 473 -12.08 17.59 -34.38
N ASN A 474 -12.18 16.84 -35.47
CA ASN A 474 -11.02 16.50 -36.30
C ASN A 474 -10.42 17.73 -36.98
N ARG A 475 -11.24 18.70 -37.38
CA ARG A 475 -10.74 19.99 -37.90
C ARG A 475 -9.98 20.78 -36.85
N LEU A 476 -10.49 20.81 -35.59
CA LEU A 476 -9.78 21.45 -34.48
C LEU A 476 -8.46 20.74 -34.17
N THR A 477 -8.46 19.41 -34.23
CA THR A 477 -7.25 18.61 -34.03
C THR A 477 -6.18 18.89 -35.10
N ASP A 478 -6.60 19.07 -36.38
CA ASP A 478 -5.68 19.42 -37.47
C ASP A 478 -5.10 20.83 -37.28
N GLU A 479 -5.84 21.76 -36.67
CA GLU A 479 -5.41 23.15 -36.46
C GLU A 479 -4.56 23.32 -35.17
N TYR A 480 -4.97 22.70 -34.06
CA TYR A 480 -4.37 22.92 -32.75
C TYR A 480 -3.55 21.73 -32.26
N GLY A 481 -3.56 20.62 -32.95
CA GLY A 481 -2.91 19.36 -32.55
C GLY A 481 -3.80 18.51 -31.67
N GLY A 482 -3.39 17.26 -31.43
CA GLY A 482 -4.09 16.30 -30.59
C GLY A 482 -4.35 14.98 -31.32
N MET A 483 -5.18 14.14 -30.69
CA MET A 483 -5.61 12.87 -31.27
C MET A 483 -6.92 13.04 -32.03
N ARG A 484 -6.99 12.48 -33.24
CA ARG A 484 -8.22 12.47 -34.01
C ARG A 484 -9.29 11.64 -33.32
N SER A 485 -10.51 12.13 -33.35
CA SER A 485 -11.70 11.39 -32.97
C SER A 485 -12.16 10.50 -34.11
N ASN A 486 -12.67 9.32 -33.78
CA ASN A 486 -13.33 8.43 -34.72
C ASN A 486 -14.70 8.04 -34.19
N ILE A 487 -15.63 7.78 -35.08
CA ILE A 487 -16.89 7.14 -34.72
C ILE A 487 -16.58 5.69 -34.44
N VAL A 488 -16.97 5.25 -33.23
CA VAL A 488 -16.74 3.88 -32.73
C VAL A 488 -18.08 3.20 -32.59
N TYR A 489 -18.24 2.09 -33.27
CA TYR A 489 -19.33 1.17 -32.98
C TYR A 489 -18.90 0.22 -31.83
N TYR A 490 -19.53 0.37 -30.67
CA TYR A 490 -19.33 -0.47 -29.51
C TYR A 490 -20.36 -1.60 -29.51
N TYR A 491 -19.87 -2.83 -29.59
CA TYR A 491 -20.72 -4.01 -29.62
C TYR A 491 -20.18 -5.03 -28.64
N CYS A 492 -20.95 -5.33 -27.60
CA CYS A 492 -20.57 -6.34 -26.63
C CYS A 492 -21.69 -7.33 -26.37
N PHE A 493 -21.30 -8.56 -26.06
CA PHE A 493 -22.22 -9.70 -25.96
C PHE A 493 -21.66 -10.75 -25.02
N ASP A 494 -22.57 -11.54 -24.41
CA ASP A 494 -22.25 -12.77 -23.72
C ASP A 494 -22.18 -13.92 -24.72
N LEU A 495 -21.46 -14.98 -24.36
CA LEU A 495 -21.31 -16.20 -25.16
C LEU A 495 -21.79 -17.42 -24.35
N ASP A 496 -22.56 -18.27 -24.97
CA ASP A 496 -23.10 -19.52 -24.38
C ASP A 496 -22.08 -20.68 -24.42
N CYS A 497 -20.80 -20.39 -24.32
CA CYS A 497 -19.71 -21.36 -24.39
C CYS A 497 -18.72 -21.23 -23.24
N GLY A 498 -17.80 -22.21 -23.11
CA GLY A 498 -16.73 -22.18 -22.11
C GLY A 498 -15.63 -21.18 -22.45
N GLU A 499 -14.82 -20.86 -21.44
CA GLU A 499 -13.72 -19.86 -21.56
C GLU A 499 -12.73 -20.17 -22.68
N ASP A 500 -12.40 -21.45 -22.93
CA ASP A 500 -11.46 -21.84 -24.00
C ASP A 500 -12.00 -21.41 -25.39
N SER A 501 -13.31 -21.64 -25.66
CA SER A 501 -13.93 -21.19 -26.92
C SER A 501 -14.04 -19.68 -27.01
N GLN A 502 -14.24 -18.98 -25.88
CA GLN A 502 -14.22 -17.51 -25.83
C GLN A 502 -12.83 -16.95 -26.21
N LEU A 503 -11.76 -17.60 -25.70
CA LEU A 503 -10.38 -17.24 -26.01
C LEU A 503 -10.04 -17.52 -27.48
N ASP A 504 -10.47 -18.66 -28.04
CA ASP A 504 -10.25 -19.00 -29.44
C ASP A 504 -10.91 -17.97 -30.36
N LEU A 505 -12.15 -17.58 -30.07
CA LEU A 505 -12.85 -16.52 -30.82
C LEU A 505 -12.13 -15.18 -30.69
N TYR A 506 -11.70 -14.82 -29.47
CA TYR A 506 -10.93 -13.59 -29.23
C TYR A 506 -9.66 -13.54 -30.07
N TYR A 507 -8.85 -14.61 -30.04
CA TYR A 507 -7.60 -14.67 -30.80
C TYR A 507 -7.82 -14.62 -32.31
N GLU A 508 -8.89 -15.22 -32.81
CA GLU A 508 -9.24 -15.13 -34.23
C GLU A 508 -9.67 -13.71 -34.59
N MET A 509 -10.49 -13.06 -33.78
CA MET A 509 -10.97 -11.68 -34.05
C MET A 509 -9.88 -10.61 -33.92
N GLU A 510 -9.00 -10.72 -32.94
CA GLU A 510 -7.98 -9.68 -32.65
C GLU A 510 -6.71 -9.85 -33.50
N TYR A 511 -6.29 -11.10 -33.79
CA TYR A 511 -5.03 -11.42 -34.45
C TYR A 511 -5.17 -12.26 -35.69
N GLY A 512 -6.35 -12.79 -36.00
CA GLY A 512 -6.59 -13.57 -37.20
C GLY A 512 -6.79 -12.72 -38.44
N ASP A 513 -6.55 -13.30 -39.61
CA ASP A 513 -6.85 -12.68 -40.91
C ASP A 513 -8.34 -12.83 -41.23
N VAL A 514 -9.21 -12.13 -40.45
CA VAL A 514 -10.66 -12.15 -40.67
C VAL A 514 -11.00 -11.11 -41.72
N GLU A 515 -11.49 -11.54 -42.89
CA GLU A 515 -11.98 -10.64 -43.93
C GLU A 515 -13.47 -10.30 -43.70
N PHE A 516 -13.76 -9.01 -43.54
CA PHE A 516 -15.12 -8.50 -43.48
C PHE A 516 -15.54 -7.94 -44.84
N PRO A 517 -16.81 -8.08 -45.24
CA PRO A 517 -17.30 -7.61 -46.56
C PRO A 517 -17.47 -6.07 -46.68
N PHE A 518 -17.14 -5.33 -45.66
CA PHE A 518 -17.27 -3.88 -45.52
C PHE A 518 -15.95 -3.26 -45.02
N HIS A 519 -15.85 -1.94 -45.13
CA HIS A 519 -14.64 -1.22 -44.76
C HIS A 519 -14.76 -0.56 -43.39
N PHE A 520 -13.73 -0.69 -42.56
CA PHE A 520 -13.54 0.01 -41.28
C PHE A 520 -12.03 0.29 -41.09
N GLU A 521 -11.70 1.25 -40.21
CA GLU A 521 -10.29 1.62 -40.00
C GLU A 521 -9.56 0.60 -39.10
N ARG A 522 -10.23 0.17 -38.04
CA ARG A 522 -9.65 -0.72 -37.00
C ARG A 522 -10.74 -1.45 -36.28
N LEU A 523 -10.48 -2.73 -35.99
CA LEU A 523 -11.22 -3.53 -35.00
C LEU A 523 -10.33 -3.72 -33.78
N LYS A 524 -10.85 -3.49 -32.61
CA LYS A 524 -10.24 -3.86 -31.32
C LYS A 524 -11.19 -4.78 -30.58
N THR A 525 -10.69 -5.92 -30.18
CA THR A 525 -11.48 -6.93 -29.44
C THR A 525 -10.91 -7.04 -28.03
N GLU A 526 -11.79 -7.11 -27.04
CA GLU A 526 -11.45 -7.39 -25.65
C GLU A 526 -12.28 -8.59 -25.18
N CYS A 527 -11.70 -9.46 -24.35
CA CYS A 527 -12.33 -10.65 -23.82
C CYS A 527 -12.20 -10.71 -22.32
N ARG A 528 -13.33 -10.88 -21.62
CA ARG A 528 -13.34 -10.97 -20.15
C ARG A 528 -12.52 -12.14 -19.65
N ALA A 529 -12.59 -13.31 -20.29
CA ALA A 529 -11.85 -14.49 -19.90
C ALA A 529 -10.32 -14.29 -20.00
N ARG A 530 -9.85 -13.60 -21.07
CA ARG A 530 -8.44 -13.28 -21.26
C ARG A 530 -7.93 -12.31 -20.21
N ASP A 531 -8.67 -11.23 -19.97
CA ASP A 531 -8.22 -10.17 -19.08
C ASP A 531 -8.40 -10.54 -17.59
N HIS A 532 -9.33 -11.45 -17.27
CA HIS A 532 -9.45 -12.04 -15.93
C HIS A 532 -8.12 -12.60 -15.43
N GLU A 533 -7.37 -13.28 -16.28
CA GLU A 533 -6.07 -13.85 -15.93
C GLU A 533 -5.05 -12.76 -15.59
N GLU A 534 -5.01 -11.65 -16.34
CA GLU A 534 -4.11 -10.52 -16.06
C GLU A 534 -4.49 -9.79 -14.77
N PHE A 535 -5.80 -9.58 -14.54
CA PHE A 535 -6.31 -8.96 -13.31
C PHE A 535 -6.00 -9.83 -12.08
N LEU A 536 -6.23 -11.14 -12.19
CA LEU A 536 -5.92 -12.09 -11.13
C LEU A 536 -4.42 -12.12 -10.83
N GLY A 537 -3.56 -12.07 -11.86
CA GLY A 537 -2.11 -11.96 -11.70
C GLY A 537 -1.70 -10.67 -10.98
N LEU A 538 -2.28 -9.53 -11.35
CA LEU A 538 -2.00 -8.23 -10.76
C LEU A 538 -2.48 -8.15 -9.31
N TYR A 539 -3.77 -8.38 -9.08
CA TYR A 539 -4.36 -8.23 -7.73
C TYR A 539 -3.93 -9.36 -6.79
N GLY A 540 -3.81 -10.58 -7.31
CA GLY A 540 -3.27 -11.71 -6.58
C GLY A 540 -1.79 -11.52 -6.22
N GLY A 541 -0.98 -10.97 -7.13
CA GLY A 541 0.42 -10.62 -6.88
C GLY A 541 0.58 -9.54 -5.82
N LEU A 542 -0.22 -8.47 -5.89
CA LEU A 542 -0.25 -7.42 -4.86
C LEU A 542 -0.70 -7.98 -3.50
N PHE A 543 -1.71 -8.85 -3.47
CA PHE A 543 -2.18 -9.48 -2.25
C PHE A 543 -1.12 -10.42 -1.65
N PHE A 544 -0.46 -11.22 -2.47
CA PHE A 544 0.64 -12.08 -2.05
C PHE A 544 1.79 -11.27 -1.42
N LEU A 545 2.22 -10.18 -2.08
CA LEU A 545 3.21 -9.26 -1.53
C LEU A 545 2.70 -8.58 -0.25
N GLY A 546 1.42 -8.24 -0.19
CA GLY A 546 0.77 -7.70 0.99
C GLY A 546 0.89 -8.63 2.20
N ILE A 547 0.67 -9.93 2.03
CA ILE A 547 0.85 -10.96 3.07
C ILE A 547 2.32 -11.04 3.50
N LEU A 548 3.26 -11.07 2.56
CA LEU A 548 4.69 -11.14 2.88
C LEU A 548 5.17 -9.91 3.64
N PHE A 549 4.91 -8.71 3.13
CA PHE A 549 5.30 -7.47 3.81
C PHE A 549 4.55 -7.25 5.11
N GLY A 550 3.24 -7.52 5.14
CA GLY A 550 2.44 -7.44 6.34
C GLY A 550 3.00 -8.33 7.45
N GLY A 551 3.35 -9.56 7.12
CA GLY A 551 4.01 -10.49 8.04
C GLY A 551 5.35 -9.94 8.58
N VAL A 552 6.18 -9.40 7.71
CA VAL A 552 7.47 -8.80 8.08
C VAL A 552 7.29 -7.58 8.99
N PHE A 553 6.36 -6.68 8.67
CA PHE A 553 6.08 -5.49 9.47
C PHE A 553 5.49 -5.83 10.84
N ILE A 554 4.59 -6.82 10.91
CA ILE A 554 4.06 -7.34 12.19
C ILE A 554 5.19 -7.85 13.06
N LEU A 555 6.06 -8.69 12.51
CA LEU A 555 7.17 -9.28 13.25
C LEU A 555 8.18 -8.21 13.68
N ALA A 556 8.43 -7.22 12.85
CA ALA A 556 9.26 -6.06 13.19
C ALA A 556 8.66 -5.27 14.37
N ALA A 557 7.36 -4.99 14.33
CA ALA A 557 6.66 -4.29 15.41
C ALA A 557 6.68 -5.09 16.74
N VAL A 558 6.44 -6.40 16.66
CA VAL A 558 6.53 -7.33 17.81
C VAL A 558 7.91 -7.29 18.46
N LEU A 559 8.96 -7.33 17.65
CA LEU A 559 10.33 -7.32 18.15
C LEU A 559 10.72 -5.99 18.79
N ILE A 560 10.35 -4.88 18.17
CA ILE A 560 10.57 -3.55 18.76
C ILE A 560 9.82 -3.46 20.09
N MET A 561 8.58 -3.94 20.16
CA MET A 561 7.78 -3.98 21.38
C MET A 561 8.44 -4.83 22.47
N TYR A 562 8.93 -6.02 22.12
CA TYR A 562 9.61 -6.92 23.03
C TYR A 562 10.89 -6.31 23.62
N TYR A 563 11.78 -5.77 22.74
CA TYR A 563 13.00 -5.12 23.21
C TYR A 563 12.72 -3.95 24.12
N LYS A 564 11.70 -3.19 23.80
CA LYS A 564 11.30 -2.04 24.57
C LYS A 564 10.83 -2.45 25.97
N GLN A 565 9.99 -3.47 26.07
CA GLN A 565 9.51 -3.96 27.37
C GLN A 565 10.64 -4.50 28.23
N ILE A 566 11.59 -5.24 27.66
CA ILE A 566 12.76 -5.73 28.40
C ILE A 566 13.60 -4.56 28.92
N SER A 567 13.92 -3.60 28.04
CA SER A 567 14.74 -2.44 28.43
C SER A 567 14.07 -1.60 29.53
N GLU A 568 12.75 -1.39 29.42
CA GLU A 568 11.98 -0.69 30.45
C GLU A 568 11.93 -1.47 31.76
N GLY A 569 11.76 -2.80 31.70
CA GLY A 569 11.75 -3.66 32.87
C GLY A 569 13.03 -3.55 33.71
N PHE A 570 14.20 -3.52 33.08
CA PHE A 570 15.47 -3.31 33.78
C PHE A 570 15.60 -1.92 34.43
N ASN A 571 15.19 -0.87 33.73
CA ASN A 571 15.24 0.49 34.24
C ASN A 571 14.24 0.71 35.39
N ASP A 572 13.07 0.13 35.30
CA ASP A 572 12.02 0.28 36.30
C ASP A 572 12.32 -0.51 37.58
N ARG A 573 13.06 -1.61 37.51
CA ARG A 573 13.44 -2.40 38.71
C ARG A 573 14.09 -1.52 39.78
N ALA A 574 15.05 -0.69 39.39
CA ALA A 574 15.74 0.20 40.35
C ALA A 574 14.76 1.27 40.91
N ARG A 575 13.83 1.76 40.12
CA ARG A 575 12.80 2.73 40.55
C ARG A 575 11.79 2.08 41.52
N PHE A 576 11.41 0.84 41.28
CA PHE A 576 10.52 0.09 42.14
C PHE A 576 11.13 -0.16 43.53
N ASP A 577 12.42 -0.47 43.56
CA ASP A 577 13.14 -0.64 44.84
C ASP A 577 13.14 0.67 45.65
N ILE A 578 13.23 1.83 45.01
CA ILE A 578 13.12 3.13 45.66
C ILE A 578 11.69 3.38 46.15
N LEU A 579 10.66 3.12 45.35
CA LEU A 579 9.27 3.31 45.74
C LEU A 579 8.85 2.41 46.93
N ARG A 580 9.35 1.18 46.99
CA ARG A 580 9.18 0.28 48.15
C ARG A 580 9.84 0.86 49.40
N LYS A 581 11.04 1.43 49.31
CA LYS A 581 11.74 2.06 50.41
C LYS A 581 11.03 3.33 50.93
N VAL A 582 10.27 4.00 50.09
CA VAL A 582 9.44 5.19 50.43
C VAL A 582 8.09 4.77 51.05
N GLY A 583 7.76 3.46 51.10
CA GLY A 583 6.57 2.95 51.77
C GLY A 583 5.37 2.66 50.87
N MET A 584 5.50 2.67 49.55
CA MET A 584 4.41 2.29 48.66
C MET A 584 4.16 0.77 48.68
N ASN A 585 2.87 0.38 48.72
CA ASN A 585 2.45 -1.02 48.69
C ASN A 585 2.61 -1.59 47.25
N ASP A 586 2.93 -2.88 47.16
CA ASP A 586 3.10 -3.61 45.88
C ASP A 586 1.88 -3.50 44.96
N ARG A 587 0.65 -3.38 45.50
CA ARG A 587 -0.57 -3.18 44.70
C ARG A 587 -0.66 -1.78 44.08
N GLU A 588 -0.25 -0.76 44.81
CA GLU A 588 -0.24 0.64 44.29
C GLU A 588 0.82 0.81 43.22
N ILE A 589 2.00 0.22 43.48
CA ILE A 589 3.09 0.20 42.52
C ILE A 589 2.63 -0.49 41.22
N ARG A 590 2.04 -1.69 41.31
CA ARG A 590 1.52 -2.41 40.12
C ARG A 590 0.46 -1.62 39.37
N ARG A 591 -0.48 -0.94 40.07
CA ARG A 591 -1.50 -0.09 39.41
C ARG A 591 -0.90 1.09 38.66
N ALA A 592 0.02 1.81 39.28
CA ALA A 592 0.67 2.97 38.67
C ALA A 592 1.45 2.56 37.40
N VAL A 593 2.15 1.42 37.47
CA VAL A 593 2.92 0.90 36.34
C VAL A 593 2.02 0.37 35.23
N ASN A 594 0.98 -0.40 35.58
CA ASN A 594 0.05 -0.90 34.59
C ASN A 594 -0.56 0.22 33.77
N SER A 595 -1.01 1.29 34.45
CA SER A 595 -1.58 2.47 33.75
C SER A 595 -0.59 3.12 32.81
N GLN A 596 0.67 3.28 33.22
CA GLN A 596 1.72 3.88 32.38
C GLN A 596 2.11 2.99 31.21
N VAL A 597 2.31 1.70 31.47
CA VAL A 597 2.68 0.71 30.45
C VAL A 597 1.57 0.62 29.39
N LEU A 598 0.32 0.50 29.81
CA LEU A 598 -0.84 0.48 28.90
C LEU A 598 -0.88 1.74 28.02
N THR A 599 -0.79 2.93 28.62
CA THR A 599 -0.82 4.18 27.84
C THR A 599 0.30 4.25 26.81
N VAL A 600 1.52 3.88 27.19
CA VAL A 600 2.68 3.92 26.30
C VAL A 600 2.54 2.92 25.15
N PHE A 601 2.05 1.72 25.43
CA PHE A 601 1.95 0.67 24.41
C PHE A 601 0.75 0.80 23.49
N PHE A 602 -0.38 1.33 23.96
CA PHE A 602 -1.56 1.50 23.13
C PHE A 602 -1.57 2.83 22.34
N ALA A 603 -0.81 3.84 22.77
CA ALA A 603 -0.69 5.09 22.03
C ALA A 603 -0.28 4.91 20.55
N PRO A 604 0.72 4.05 20.18
CA PRO A 604 1.04 3.78 18.79
C PRO A 604 -0.09 3.14 18.00
N LEU A 605 -0.85 2.21 18.58
CA LEU A 605 -1.98 1.56 17.94
C LEU A 605 -3.13 2.55 17.66
N ILE A 606 -3.45 3.38 18.64
CA ILE A 606 -4.47 4.43 18.48
C ILE A 606 -4.04 5.43 17.40
N ALA A 607 -2.77 5.87 17.42
CA ALA A 607 -2.24 6.77 16.41
C ALA A 607 -2.24 6.13 15.01
N ALA A 608 -1.93 4.83 14.89
CA ALA A 608 -2.02 4.10 13.63
C ALA A 608 -3.45 4.03 13.10
N GLY A 609 -4.44 3.81 13.98
CA GLY A 609 -5.86 3.87 13.61
C GLY A 609 -6.29 5.26 13.13
N ILE A 610 -5.80 6.33 13.78
CA ILE A 610 -6.06 7.71 13.34
C ILE A 610 -5.40 7.97 11.97
N HIS A 611 -4.13 7.56 11.78
CA HIS A 611 -3.46 7.67 10.48
C HIS A 611 -4.24 6.95 9.38
N MET A 612 -4.73 5.74 9.66
CA MET A 612 -5.54 4.98 8.71
C MET A 612 -6.86 5.69 8.37
N ALA A 613 -7.55 6.25 9.37
CA ALA A 613 -8.80 6.99 9.17
C ALA A 613 -8.61 8.21 8.24
N PHE A 614 -7.51 8.96 8.40
CA PHE A 614 -7.20 10.10 7.53
C PHE A 614 -6.62 9.67 6.17
N ALA A 615 -5.97 8.52 6.06
CA ALA A 615 -5.51 7.96 4.79
C ALA A 615 -6.67 7.39 3.96
N PHE A 616 -7.77 7.00 4.59
CA PHE A 616 -8.90 6.32 3.95
C PHE A 616 -9.47 7.05 2.72
N PRO A 617 -9.77 8.38 2.77
CA PRO A 617 -10.28 9.09 1.58
C PRO A 617 -9.30 9.07 0.41
N LEU A 618 -8.00 9.15 0.68
CA LEU A 618 -6.98 9.12 -0.36
C LEU A 618 -6.82 7.71 -0.96
N LEU A 619 -6.91 6.69 -0.11
CA LEU A 619 -6.87 5.28 -0.56
C LEU A 619 -8.08 4.93 -1.43
N THR A 620 -9.30 5.40 -1.09
CA THR A 620 -10.48 5.18 -1.94
C THR A 620 -10.30 5.78 -3.33
N LYS A 621 -9.65 6.94 -3.45
CA LYS A 621 -9.37 7.58 -4.74
C LYS A 621 -8.32 6.82 -5.54
N ILE A 622 -7.24 6.35 -4.89
CA ILE A 622 -6.21 5.52 -5.54
C ILE A 622 -6.82 4.18 -6.00
N LEU A 623 -7.65 3.56 -5.17
CA LEU A 623 -8.34 2.32 -5.54
C LEU A 623 -9.37 2.53 -6.66
N GLY A 624 -9.93 3.74 -6.76
CA GLY A 624 -10.77 4.15 -7.88
C GLY A 624 -10.07 4.08 -9.24
N LEU A 625 -8.72 4.25 -9.30
CA LEU A 625 -7.91 4.03 -10.51
C LEU A 625 -7.91 2.56 -10.95
N PHE A 626 -8.12 1.65 -10.01
CA PHE A 626 -8.30 0.22 -10.26
C PHE A 626 -9.78 -0.17 -10.37
N ASN A 627 -10.65 0.78 -10.65
CA ASN A 627 -12.11 0.60 -10.71
C ASN A 627 -12.80 0.15 -9.41
N MET A 628 -12.10 0.18 -8.29
CA MET A 628 -12.67 -0.14 -6.98
C MET A 628 -13.33 1.10 -6.38
N ARG A 629 -14.63 1.29 -6.64
CA ARG A 629 -15.39 2.48 -6.22
C ARG A 629 -16.25 2.28 -4.98
N ASP A 630 -16.38 1.05 -4.49
CA ASP A 630 -17.17 0.75 -3.29
C ASP A 630 -16.40 1.14 -2.01
N ALA A 631 -16.57 2.40 -1.58
CA ALA A 631 -16.00 2.90 -0.34
C ALA A 631 -16.56 2.18 0.91
N GLY A 632 -17.79 1.66 0.85
CA GLY A 632 -18.40 0.89 1.94
C GLY A 632 -17.71 -0.45 2.14
N PHE A 633 -17.45 -1.16 1.06
CA PHE A 633 -16.70 -2.41 1.09
C PHE A 633 -15.27 -2.21 1.62
N LEU A 634 -14.55 -1.20 1.11
CA LEU A 634 -13.22 -0.85 1.62
C LEU A 634 -13.25 -0.50 3.12
N ALA A 635 -14.27 0.21 3.60
CA ALA A 635 -14.42 0.55 5.01
C ALA A 635 -14.59 -0.71 5.88
N ILE A 636 -15.42 -1.65 5.45
CA ILE A 636 -15.64 -2.93 6.16
C ILE A 636 -14.33 -3.73 6.22
N VAL A 637 -13.65 -3.92 5.09
CA VAL A 637 -12.36 -4.63 5.02
C VAL A 637 -11.33 -3.96 5.94
N THR A 638 -11.23 -2.63 5.89
CA THR A 638 -10.30 -1.87 6.75
C THR A 638 -10.61 -2.06 8.24
N LEU A 639 -11.88 -2.02 8.63
CA LEU A 639 -12.30 -2.25 10.02
C LEU A 639 -11.99 -3.68 10.49
N ILE A 640 -12.22 -4.67 9.64
CA ILE A 640 -11.87 -6.08 9.95
C ILE A 640 -10.35 -6.20 10.11
N CYS A 641 -9.56 -5.68 9.19
CA CYS A 641 -8.10 -5.68 9.28
C CYS A 641 -7.60 -4.99 10.56
N PHE A 642 -8.18 -3.84 10.91
CA PHE A 642 -7.85 -3.14 12.15
C PHE A 642 -8.22 -3.97 13.38
N ALA A 643 -9.39 -4.59 13.43
CA ALA A 643 -9.82 -5.42 14.55
C ALA A 643 -8.91 -6.65 14.75
N VAL A 644 -8.57 -7.35 13.66
CA VAL A 644 -7.66 -8.50 13.69
C VAL A 644 -6.26 -8.08 14.13
N PHE A 645 -5.74 -6.99 13.56
CA PHE A 645 -4.43 -6.44 13.95
C PHE A 645 -4.41 -6.00 15.42
N ALA A 646 -5.46 -5.32 15.89
CA ALA A 646 -5.58 -4.90 17.29
C ALA A 646 -5.64 -6.10 18.23
N ALA A 647 -6.35 -7.17 17.88
CA ALA A 647 -6.38 -8.41 18.66
C ALA A 647 -5.00 -9.06 18.74
N LEU A 648 -4.29 -9.15 17.63
CA LEU A 648 -2.91 -9.65 17.58
C LEU A 648 -1.98 -8.77 18.44
N TYR A 649 -2.10 -7.45 18.31
CA TYR A 649 -1.31 -6.50 19.09
C TYR A 649 -1.52 -6.66 20.59
N VAL A 650 -2.77 -6.82 21.03
CA VAL A 650 -3.12 -7.11 22.44
C VAL A 650 -2.54 -8.44 22.91
N ALA A 651 -2.61 -9.49 22.08
CA ALA A 651 -2.03 -10.79 22.40
C ALA A 651 -0.51 -10.70 22.59
N VAL A 652 0.19 -10.02 21.69
CA VAL A 652 1.63 -9.77 21.77
C VAL A 652 1.97 -8.97 23.02
N TYR A 653 1.21 -7.92 23.31
CA TYR A 653 1.38 -7.14 24.55
C TYR A 653 1.22 -8.01 25.79
N ALA A 654 0.20 -8.86 25.86
CA ALA A 654 -0.04 -9.75 27.00
C ALA A 654 1.11 -10.75 27.21
N LEU A 655 1.66 -11.30 26.12
CA LEU A 655 2.79 -12.22 26.18
C LEU A 655 4.08 -11.51 26.65
N THR A 656 4.36 -10.35 26.09
CA THR A 656 5.60 -9.62 26.39
C THR A 656 5.54 -8.94 27.77
N SER A 657 4.37 -8.51 28.23
CA SER A 657 4.19 -7.94 29.57
C SER A 657 4.50 -8.93 30.70
N ARG A 658 4.29 -10.23 30.49
CA ARG A 658 4.69 -11.27 31.45
C ARG A 658 6.22 -11.26 31.70
N SER A 659 7.00 -11.08 30.64
CA SER A 659 8.47 -10.97 30.74
C SER A 659 8.90 -9.71 31.49
N TYR A 660 8.22 -8.59 31.22
CA TYR A 660 8.42 -7.33 31.96
C TYR A 660 8.18 -7.51 33.48
N TYR A 661 7.02 -8.07 33.86
CA TYR A 661 6.71 -8.27 35.30
C TYR A 661 7.70 -9.19 35.98
N ARG A 662 8.18 -10.24 35.31
CA ARG A 662 9.18 -11.15 35.86
C ARG A 662 10.52 -10.45 36.16
N ILE A 663 10.92 -9.49 35.29
CA ILE A 663 12.13 -8.69 35.49
C ILE A 663 11.97 -7.74 36.67
N VAL A 664 10.82 -7.04 36.73
CA VAL A 664 10.54 -6.03 37.75
C VAL A 664 10.32 -6.64 39.15
N SER A 665 9.67 -7.79 39.26
CA SER A 665 9.39 -8.45 40.54
C SER A 665 10.62 -9.10 41.19
N GLY A 666 11.75 -9.17 40.48
CA GLY A 666 12.98 -9.76 41.02
C GLY A 666 12.96 -11.27 41.15
N ASN A 667 11.89 -11.96 40.74
CA ASN A 667 11.75 -13.41 40.78
C ASN A 667 12.56 -14.05 39.62
N ASN A 668 13.86 -14.15 39.81
CA ASN A 668 14.78 -14.94 38.98
C ASN A 668 14.78 -16.42 39.50
N ARG A 669 13.64 -17.12 39.47
CA ARG A 669 13.59 -18.58 39.53
C ARG A 669 13.13 -19.14 38.22
#